data_756a2921c34ebe3ef4c01ef641fb7f36
#
_entry.id   756a2921c34ebe3ef4c01ef641fb7f36
#
_cell.length_a   1.000
_cell.length_b   1.000
_cell.length_c   1.000
_cell.angle_alpha   90.00
_cell.angle_beta   90.00
_cell.angle_gamma   90.00
#
_symmetry.space_group_name_H-M   'P 1'
#
loop_
_entity.id
_entity.type
_entity.pdbx_description
1 polymer ?
#
loop_
_entity_poly.entity_id
_entity_poly.type
_entity_poly.pdbx_seq_one_letter_code
_entity_poly.pdbx_strand_id
1 'polypeptide(L)'
;MPKKFLDDLNEEQRLAVTTTEGYVRVLAGAGTGKTKSLTYRYAYLIALLGLSPKSVLCVTFTNKAAEEMKARIMKLCGQLTSPFVCTFHGFCCDFLRDEIDNLGYPTNFSVLDVSDVKEMLRPIYRDLGINGKEFSLQDGWDYIDYIESSRLTYVEEMLTEDTEHLRQKIASAASYKEAMFYSFLYSKRAAAALDFDDLIAFTLQILKTVPDVRARWQKRLEYIMIDEFQDIDKLQYELVEILSAVNKNLFIVGDPDQTIYSFRGADVKLFTQFPVTHEQTRCIALKKNYRSQPFILDCAYTLISRNPDTGRVRLEAVRRDIRTDDVAVVLTPLERDQELSAAAMLRAMENQGRLTQVIDPKFSIAEDAVSTLKPVLAFTADAALEAQYVVSEIMELRKLKPHADCAILYRAHHVSQAFERELIRCTLPYRVLGDISFFERREIKDVMAYLRVCLNPDDDTALRRIINVPRRGFGQKRLERVEKFAKEQDCSLFSALCTLKDNQEISFNSGIRDFIEGVIALHGVVAHNLGPIMALEKVINTFGYEESLKNGGEKERVASLGALRQMADTFEKNQGERTGVADFIREMALFYTETNTDTRGTVKLMTVHNAKGLEFDYVFLVGLNEGTFPSIKSSTYSDLEEERRLMYVAMTRAKKQLFMTVSQGFSRNSAARGPSRFLSDLRQDEICVVGKSPELFRIHEGVELSVHRFALGDRVFHEVFGPGVIEQVDEAEGEYSVRFDSLPQIRTLSFKAPLEKI
;
A
#
# COMPACT_ATOMS: atom_id res chain seq x y z
N MET A 1 10.52 8.52 39.88
CA MET A 1 9.69 8.82 38.67
C MET A 1 8.74 7.70 38.21
N PRO A 2 8.66 6.50 38.77
CA PRO A 2 8.16 5.41 37.92
C PRO A 2 6.70 5.04 38.03
N LYS A 3 5.93 5.49 39.01
CA LYS A 3 4.50 5.08 39.11
C LYS A 3 3.51 5.94 38.29
N LYS A 4 3.86 7.20 38.00
CA LYS A 4 2.95 8.14 37.32
C LYS A 4 2.60 7.79 35.86
N PHE A 5 3.47 7.09 35.11
CA PHE A 5 3.15 6.77 33.71
C PHE A 5 2.06 5.71 33.56
N LEU A 6 1.85 4.83 34.56
CA LEU A 6 0.74 3.87 34.55
C LEU A 6 -0.63 4.54 34.71
N ASP A 7 -0.68 5.78 35.20
CA ASP A 7 -1.92 6.54 35.38
C ASP A 7 -2.49 7.02 34.03
N ASP A 8 -1.67 7.05 32.98
CA ASP A 8 -2.10 7.34 31.60
C ASP A 8 -2.81 6.17 30.91
N LEU A 9 -2.88 4.99 31.56
CA LEU A 9 -3.46 3.77 31.04
C LEU A 9 -4.87 3.56 31.60
N ASN A 10 -5.78 3.10 30.77
CA ASN A 10 -7.04 2.55 31.25
C ASN A 10 -6.83 1.18 31.93
N GLU A 11 -7.88 0.61 32.54
CA GLU A 11 -7.78 -0.63 33.31
C GLU A 11 -7.29 -1.80 32.46
N GLU A 12 -7.83 -1.96 31.24
CA GLU A 12 -7.46 -3.06 30.32
C GLU A 12 -6.02 -2.91 29.85
N GLN A 13 -5.61 -1.69 29.47
CA GLN A 13 -4.23 -1.37 29.08
C GLN A 13 -3.28 -1.60 30.26
N ARG A 14 -3.67 -1.16 31.47
CA ARG A 14 -2.86 -1.39 32.68
C ARG A 14 -2.71 -2.88 32.95
N LEU A 15 -3.77 -3.66 32.84
CA LEU A 15 -3.72 -5.11 32.98
C LEU A 15 -2.76 -5.73 31.97
N ALA A 16 -2.83 -5.34 30.69
CA ALA A 16 -1.94 -5.82 29.64
C ALA A 16 -0.47 -5.47 29.91
N VAL A 17 -0.20 -4.27 30.45
CA VAL A 17 1.15 -3.80 30.78
C VAL A 17 1.73 -4.55 31.97
N THR A 18 0.94 -4.81 33.03
CA THR A 18 1.42 -5.35 34.29
C THR A 18 1.36 -6.87 34.40
N THR A 19 0.68 -7.57 33.46
CA THR A 19 0.70 -9.03 33.37
C THR A 19 2.00 -9.47 32.72
N THR A 20 3.06 -9.73 33.46
CA THR A 20 4.41 -9.94 32.94
C THR A 20 4.70 -11.37 32.52
N GLU A 21 4.25 -12.35 33.30
CA GLU A 21 4.65 -13.74 33.14
C GLU A 21 3.69 -14.57 32.30
N GLY A 22 4.26 -15.52 31.56
CA GLY A 22 3.54 -16.50 30.78
C GLY A 22 3.09 -15.99 29.41
N TYR A 23 2.17 -16.73 28.82
CA TYR A 23 1.59 -16.40 27.52
C TYR A 23 0.47 -15.37 27.70
N VAL A 24 0.58 -14.23 27.02
CA VAL A 24 -0.40 -13.14 27.08
C VAL A 24 -0.84 -12.78 25.67
N ARG A 25 -2.12 -12.97 25.35
CA ARG A 25 -2.72 -12.53 24.11
C ARG A 25 -3.59 -11.30 24.34
N VAL A 26 -3.29 -10.21 23.66
CA VAL A 26 -4.07 -8.98 23.71
C VAL A 26 -4.82 -8.79 22.40
N LEU A 27 -6.16 -8.92 22.46
CA LEU A 27 -7.03 -8.58 21.35
C LEU A 27 -7.32 -7.09 21.39
N ALA A 28 -6.87 -6.36 20.39
CA ALA A 28 -6.87 -4.90 20.42
C ALA A 28 -7.24 -4.33 19.05
N GLY A 29 -8.47 -3.91 18.88
CA GLY A 29 -8.97 -3.34 17.64
C GLY A 29 -8.27 -2.03 17.24
N ALA A 30 -8.68 -1.46 16.10
CA ALA A 30 -8.15 -0.18 15.61
C ALA A 30 -8.29 0.92 16.68
N GLY A 31 -7.26 1.74 16.88
CA GLY A 31 -7.32 2.91 17.78
C GLY A 31 -7.45 2.63 19.28
N THR A 32 -7.29 1.39 19.74
CA THR A 32 -7.38 1.02 21.17
C THR A 32 -6.08 1.22 21.94
N GLY A 33 -5.00 1.61 21.25
CA GLY A 33 -3.70 1.84 21.87
C GLY A 33 -2.84 0.58 21.97
N LYS A 34 -2.89 -0.33 20.99
CA LYS A 34 -1.98 -1.50 20.85
C LYS A 34 -0.53 -1.12 21.12
N THR A 35 0.04 -0.30 20.26
CA THR A 35 1.43 0.14 20.37
C THR A 35 1.73 0.92 21.65
N LYS A 36 0.73 1.66 22.20
CA LYS A 36 0.87 2.31 23.52
C LYS A 36 1.04 1.26 24.60
N SER A 37 0.18 0.25 24.67
CA SER A 37 0.26 -0.83 25.67
C SER A 37 1.61 -1.55 25.57
N LEU A 38 2.08 -1.84 24.37
CA LEU A 38 3.35 -2.53 24.14
C LEU A 38 4.56 -1.68 24.56
N THR A 39 4.59 -0.39 24.22
CA THR A 39 5.68 0.53 24.64
C THR A 39 5.68 0.76 26.16
N TYR A 40 4.50 0.87 26.78
CA TYR A 40 4.38 1.00 28.24
C TYR A 40 4.75 -0.30 28.96
N ARG A 41 4.45 -1.47 28.39
CA ARG A 41 4.90 -2.75 28.93
C ARG A 41 6.42 -2.87 28.87
N TYR A 42 7.05 -2.50 27.75
CA TYR A 42 8.50 -2.46 27.65
C TYR A 42 9.09 -1.54 28.73
N ALA A 43 8.57 -0.32 28.85
CA ALA A 43 9.00 0.61 29.88
C ALA A 43 8.79 0.08 31.30
N TYR A 44 7.70 -0.65 31.55
CA TYR A 44 7.43 -1.30 32.82
C TYR A 44 8.49 -2.34 33.17
N LEU A 45 8.82 -3.23 32.22
CA LEU A 45 9.85 -4.26 32.40
C LEU A 45 11.22 -3.66 32.70
N ILE A 46 11.62 -2.63 31.95
CA ILE A 46 12.98 -2.06 32.07
C ILE A 46 13.08 -1.08 33.25
N ALA A 47 12.17 -0.08 33.31
CA ALA A 47 12.30 1.02 34.25
C ALA A 47 11.76 0.72 35.64
N LEU A 48 10.74 -0.17 35.77
CA LEU A 48 10.13 -0.50 37.06
C LEU A 48 10.61 -1.83 37.63
N LEU A 49 10.72 -2.87 36.80
CA LEU A 49 11.18 -4.17 37.25
C LEU A 49 12.73 -4.32 37.18
N GLY A 50 13.40 -3.37 36.51
CA GLY A 50 14.88 -3.35 36.44
C GLY A 50 15.50 -4.40 35.54
N LEU A 51 14.74 -4.93 34.58
CA LEU A 51 15.24 -5.93 33.64
C LEU A 51 16.27 -5.32 32.65
N SER A 52 17.18 -6.12 32.20
CA SER A 52 18.14 -5.68 31.17
C SER A 52 17.42 -5.42 29.85
N PRO A 53 17.66 -4.28 29.18
CA PRO A 53 17.12 -4.07 27.83
C PRO A 53 17.50 -5.17 26.83
N LYS A 54 18.64 -5.88 27.07
CA LYS A 54 19.12 -6.96 26.21
C LYS A 54 18.37 -8.28 26.41
N SER A 55 17.53 -8.39 27.45
CA SER A 55 16.71 -9.59 27.71
C SER A 55 15.28 -9.47 27.18
N VAL A 56 14.93 -8.33 26.53
CA VAL A 56 13.59 -8.08 26.02
C VAL A 56 13.65 -7.86 24.51
N LEU A 57 13.00 -8.75 23.76
CA LEU A 57 12.78 -8.62 22.32
C LEU A 57 11.39 -8.01 22.08
N CYS A 58 11.34 -6.92 21.31
CA CYS A 58 10.12 -6.26 20.92
C CYS A 58 10.05 -6.11 19.41
N VAL A 59 9.16 -6.85 18.77
CA VAL A 59 9.06 -6.93 17.31
C VAL A 59 7.83 -6.22 16.81
N THR A 60 7.98 -5.50 15.70
CA THR A 60 6.89 -4.87 14.93
C THR A 60 7.05 -5.14 13.44
N PHE A 61 5.99 -4.84 12.67
CA PHE A 61 5.93 -5.23 11.25
C PHE A 61 6.77 -4.35 10.33
N THR A 62 6.94 -3.04 10.62
CA THR A 62 7.67 -2.10 9.75
C THR A 62 8.79 -1.37 10.48
N ASN A 63 9.85 -1.01 9.74
CA ASN A 63 10.96 -0.22 10.29
C ASN A 63 10.48 1.14 10.84
N LYS A 64 9.53 1.79 10.18
CA LYS A 64 8.93 3.04 10.65
C LYS A 64 8.25 2.85 12.01
N ALA A 65 7.46 1.76 12.18
CA ALA A 65 6.82 1.47 13.45
C ALA A 65 7.86 1.16 14.55
N ALA A 66 8.96 0.48 14.21
CA ALA A 66 10.06 0.22 15.13
C ALA A 66 10.72 1.54 15.60
N GLU A 67 11.00 2.46 14.70
CA GLU A 67 11.57 3.77 15.03
C GLU A 67 10.61 4.63 15.89
N GLU A 68 9.33 4.66 15.56
CA GLU A 68 8.33 5.33 16.38
C GLU A 68 8.22 4.71 17.78
N MET A 69 8.30 3.39 17.86
CA MET A 69 8.29 2.65 19.12
C MET A 69 9.52 2.97 19.96
N LYS A 70 10.73 2.96 19.38
CA LYS A 70 11.98 3.38 20.01
C LYS A 70 11.86 4.81 20.57
N ALA A 71 11.38 5.74 19.75
CA ALA A 71 11.20 7.15 20.16
C ALA A 71 10.24 7.30 21.35
N ARG A 72 9.15 6.53 21.38
CA ARG A 72 8.19 6.52 22.50
C ARG A 72 8.80 5.93 23.77
N ILE A 73 9.51 4.81 23.64
CA ILE A 73 10.21 4.16 24.76
C ILE A 73 11.27 5.08 25.36
N MET A 74 12.06 5.78 24.49
CA MET A 74 13.03 6.76 24.97
C MET A 74 12.40 7.89 25.80
N LYS A 75 11.21 8.36 25.44
CA LYS A 75 10.47 9.37 26.23
C LYS A 75 10.03 8.84 27.59
N LEU A 76 9.74 7.53 27.70
CA LEU A 76 9.28 6.89 28.92
C LEU A 76 10.42 6.51 29.87
N CYS A 77 11.52 5.99 29.32
CA CYS A 77 12.62 5.39 30.10
C CYS A 77 13.91 6.22 30.13
N GLY A 78 14.01 7.32 29.33
CA GLY A 78 15.25 8.05 29.18
C GLY A 78 16.14 7.44 28.08
N GLN A 79 17.28 6.84 28.46
CA GLN A 79 18.16 6.18 27.46
C GLN A 79 17.67 4.78 27.12
N LEU A 80 17.53 4.50 25.82
CA LEU A 80 17.31 3.16 25.30
C LEU A 80 18.65 2.60 24.81
N THR A 81 19.07 1.49 25.38
CA THR A 81 20.33 0.82 24.99
C THR A 81 20.10 -0.54 24.31
N SER A 82 18.84 -0.92 24.05
CA SER A 82 18.51 -2.20 23.42
C SER A 82 18.49 -2.13 21.91
N PRO A 83 19.18 -3.01 21.21
CA PRO A 83 19.06 -3.20 19.76
C PRO A 83 17.76 -3.92 19.38
N PHE A 84 17.07 -4.58 20.33
CA PHE A 84 15.98 -5.54 20.08
C PHE A 84 14.58 -4.93 20.03
N VAL A 85 14.44 -3.65 19.72
CA VAL A 85 13.20 -3.05 19.28
C VAL A 85 13.28 -2.87 17.77
N CYS A 86 12.79 -3.83 17.00
CA CYS A 86 13.09 -3.95 15.57
C CYS A 86 11.98 -4.70 14.82
N THR A 87 12.16 -4.96 13.55
CA THR A 87 11.35 -5.89 12.75
C THR A 87 11.89 -7.32 12.86
N PHE A 88 11.12 -8.34 12.42
CA PHE A 88 11.63 -9.72 12.34
C PHE A 88 12.92 -9.81 11.54
N HIS A 89 12.94 -9.22 10.35
CA HIS A 89 14.14 -9.20 9.50
C HIS A 89 15.32 -8.46 10.14
N GLY A 90 15.03 -7.36 10.84
CA GLY A 90 16.06 -6.63 11.60
C GLY A 90 16.67 -7.49 12.70
N PHE A 91 15.83 -8.18 13.49
CA PHE A 91 16.31 -9.12 14.50
C PHE A 91 17.14 -10.26 13.88
N CYS A 92 16.64 -10.89 12.82
CA CYS A 92 17.35 -11.97 12.13
C CYS A 92 18.68 -11.51 11.54
N CYS A 93 18.73 -10.31 10.96
CA CYS A 93 19.97 -9.74 10.44
C CYS A 93 21.02 -9.56 11.55
N ASP A 94 20.64 -8.97 12.69
CA ASP A 94 21.54 -8.80 13.84
C ASP A 94 21.99 -10.17 14.42
N PHE A 95 21.04 -11.12 14.54
CA PHE A 95 21.34 -12.49 14.96
C PHE A 95 22.35 -13.16 14.03
N LEU A 96 22.16 -13.06 12.71
CA LEU A 96 23.06 -13.67 11.73
C LEU A 96 24.43 -13.01 11.68
N ARG A 97 24.55 -11.70 11.97
CA ARG A 97 25.86 -11.05 12.13
C ARG A 97 26.69 -11.67 13.25
N ASP A 98 26.02 -12.15 14.29
CA ASP A 98 26.67 -12.76 15.45
C ASP A 98 26.91 -14.28 15.27
N GLU A 99 26.07 -15.00 14.51
CA GLU A 99 25.96 -16.46 14.60
C GLU A 99 26.10 -17.23 13.27
N ILE A 100 26.11 -16.56 12.12
CA ILE A 100 26.02 -17.24 10.80
C ILE A 100 27.29 -18.05 10.46
N ASP A 101 28.41 -17.75 11.09
CA ASP A 101 29.67 -18.52 10.96
C ASP A 101 29.52 -19.97 11.43
N ASN A 102 28.56 -20.25 12.34
CA ASN A 102 28.21 -21.63 12.71
C ASN A 102 27.69 -22.47 11.53
N LEU A 103 27.26 -21.84 10.44
CA LEU A 103 26.86 -22.49 9.19
C LEU A 103 27.91 -22.41 8.09
N GLY A 104 29.14 -21.92 8.39
CA GLY A 104 30.18 -21.72 7.39
C GLY A 104 29.86 -20.63 6.36
N TYR A 105 28.98 -19.68 6.70
CA TYR A 105 28.64 -18.54 5.85
C TYR A 105 29.30 -17.24 6.37
N PRO A 106 29.75 -16.33 5.49
CA PRO A 106 30.45 -15.13 5.92
C PRO A 106 29.56 -14.18 6.76
N THR A 107 30.08 -13.68 7.88
CA THR A 107 29.39 -12.71 8.75
C THR A 107 29.19 -11.33 8.10
N ASN A 108 30.02 -10.99 7.10
CA ASN A 108 29.93 -9.73 6.34
C ASN A 108 29.02 -9.83 5.09
N PHE A 109 28.04 -10.72 5.10
CA PHE A 109 27.10 -10.89 4.00
C PHE A 109 26.38 -9.58 3.63
N SER A 110 26.02 -9.44 2.35
CA SER A 110 25.18 -8.35 1.86
C SER A 110 23.70 -8.73 1.96
N VAL A 111 22.82 -7.76 2.25
CA VAL A 111 21.37 -7.96 2.22
C VAL A 111 20.83 -7.39 0.91
N LEU A 112 20.17 -8.23 0.11
CA LEU A 112 19.60 -7.87 -1.19
C LEU A 112 18.18 -7.36 -1.03
N ASP A 113 17.89 -6.26 -1.69
CA ASP A 113 16.50 -5.84 -1.92
C ASP A 113 15.95 -6.42 -3.23
N VAL A 114 14.65 -6.21 -3.50
CA VAL A 114 13.97 -6.71 -4.71
C VAL A 114 14.62 -6.16 -5.99
N SER A 115 15.20 -4.97 -5.95
CA SER A 115 15.88 -4.39 -7.12
C SER A 115 17.22 -5.05 -7.37
N ASP A 116 17.97 -5.36 -6.31
CA ASP A 116 19.22 -6.10 -6.37
C ASP A 116 19.02 -7.53 -6.89
N VAL A 117 17.97 -8.20 -6.41
CA VAL A 117 17.57 -9.52 -6.92
C VAL A 117 17.27 -9.48 -8.42
N LYS A 118 16.50 -8.49 -8.88
CA LYS A 118 16.21 -8.33 -10.32
C LYS A 118 17.48 -8.04 -11.15
N GLU A 119 18.40 -7.27 -10.62
CA GLU A 119 19.70 -7.05 -11.29
C GLU A 119 20.52 -8.34 -11.35
N MET A 120 20.51 -9.15 -10.31
CA MET A 120 21.16 -10.47 -10.28
C MET A 120 20.51 -11.47 -11.26
N LEU A 121 19.19 -11.39 -11.46
CA LEU A 121 18.48 -12.23 -12.43
C LEU A 121 18.77 -11.87 -13.89
N ARG A 122 19.12 -10.63 -14.24
CA ARG A 122 19.38 -10.21 -15.63
C ARG A 122 20.44 -11.05 -16.36
N PRO A 123 21.63 -11.27 -15.81
CA PRO A 123 22.61 -12.15 -16.45
C PRO A 123 22.10 -13.60 -16.53
N ILE A 124 21.42 -14.12 -15.51
CA ILE A 124 20.86 -15.47 -15.50
C ILE A 124 19.87 -15.66 -16.64
N TYR A 125 18.96 -14.69 -16.85
CA TYR A 125 17.99 -14.70 -17.95
C TYR A 125 18.67 -14.75 -19.32
N ARG A 126 19.74 -13.97 -19.49
CA ARG A 126 20.52 -13.97 -20.74
C ARG A 126 21.22 -15.30 -20.97
N ASP A 127 21.85 -15.86 -19.93
CA ASP A 127 22.67 -17.07 -20.03
C ASP A 127 21.79 -18.32 -20.24
N LEU A 128 20.57 -18.33 -19.69
CA LEU A 128 19.58 -19.40 -19.89
C LEU A 128 18.67 -19.16 -21.12
N GLY A 129 18.82 -18.03 -21.84
CA GLY A 129 18.01 -17.70 -23.00
C GLY A 129 16.51 -17.45 -22.67
N ILE A 130 16.20 -17.01 -21.46
CA ILE A 130 14.82 -16.78 -21.03
C ILE A 130 14.25 -15.54 -21.71
N ASN A 131 13.10 -15.70 -22.39
CA ASN A 131 12.41 -14.60 -23.05
C ASN A 131 11.66 -13.73 -22.02
N GLY A 132 12.19 -12.56 -21.69
CA GLY A 132 11.62 -11.62 -20.71
C GLY A 132 10.25 -11.03 -21.11
N LYS A 133 9.72 -11.29 -22.32
CA LYS A 133 8.35 -10.92 -22.70
C LYS A 133 7.33 -11.99 -22.29
N GLU A 134 7.73 -13.25 -22.24
CA GLU A 134 6.90 -14.39 -21.86
C GLU A 134 6.98 -14.66 -20.36
N PHE A 135 8.15 -14.46 -19.76
CA PHE A 135 8.41 -14.61 -18.34
C PHE A 135 9.26 -13.44 -17.86
N SER A 136 8.62 -12.44 -17.29
CA SER A 136 9.28 -11.19 -16.88
C SER A 136 10.22 -11.40 -15.68
N LEU A 137 11.10 -10.43 -15.40
CA LEU A 137 11.92 -10.46 -14.18
C LEU A 137 11.07 -10.44 -12.89
N GLN A 138 9.85 -9.88 -12.97
CA GLN A 138 8.90 -9.94 -11.86
C GLN A 138 8.38 -11.37 -11.67
N ASP A 139 7.97 -12.04 -12.76
CA ASP A 139 7.53 -13.44 -12.68
C ASP A 139 8.63 -14.36 -12.15
N GLY A 140 9.90 -14.06 -12.51
CA GLY A 140 11.07 -14.77 -11.98
C GLY A 140 11.25 -14.57 -10.49
N TRP A 141 11.12 -13.34 -10.03
CA TRP A 141 11.14 -13.01 -8.60
C TRP A 141 9.99 -13.71 -7.86
N ASP A 142 8.75 -13.58 -8.35
CA ASP A 142 7.57 -14.19 -7.73
C ASP A 142 7.70 -15.71 -7.63
N TYR A 143 8.36 -16.35 -8.60
CA TYR A 143 8.66 -17.78 -8.57
C TYR A 143 9.69 -18.15 -7.50
N ILE A 144 10.75 -17.36 -7.34
CA ILE A 144 11.79 -17.55 -6.32
C ILE A 144 11.19 -17.36 -4.93
N ASP A 145 10.51 -16.25 -4.70
CA ASP A 145 9.81 -15.91 -3.46
C ASP A 145 8.85 -17.04 -3.02
N TYR A 146 8.08 -17.60 -3.96
CA TYR A 146 7.21 -18.74 -3.70
C TYR A 146 7.97 -19.98 -3.22
N ILE A 147 9.14 -20.29 -3.81
CA ILE A 147 9.94 -21.46 -3.39
C ILE A 147 10.59 -21.22 -2.03
N GLU A 148 11.22 -20.06 -1.82
CA GLU A 148 11.93 -19.72 -0.59
C GLU A 148 10.96 -19.63 0.60
N SER A 149 9.80 -19.03 0.43
CA SER A 149 8.76 -18.95 1.48
C SER A 149 8.10 -20.30 1.79
N SER A 150 8.09 -21.25 0.86
CA SER A 150 7.40 -22.54 1.01
C SER A 150 8.30 -23.70 1.47
N ARG A 151 9.64 -23.61 1.30
CA ARG A 151 10.56 -24.73 1.52
C ARG A 151 11.92 -24.26 2.10
N LEU A 152 12.20 -24.59 3.34
CA LEU A 152 13.50 -24.34 3.96
C LEU A 152 14.66 -25.20 3.41
N THR A 153 14.35 -26.23 2.62
CA THR A 153 15.37 -27.17 2.10
C THR A 153 16.41 -26.51 1.19
N TYR A 154 16.09 -25.36 0.58
CA TYR A 154 17.05 -24.61 -0.24
C TYR A 154 18.22 -24.04 0.58
N VAL A 155 18.02 -23.79 1.89
CA VAL A 155 19.07 -23.30 2.78
C VAL A 155 20.20 -24.32 2.88
N GLU A 156 19.87 -25.60 3.00
CA GLU A 156 20.88 -26.68 3.02
C GLU A 156 21.68 -26.72 1.72
N GLU A 157 21.02 -26.47 0.60
CA GLU A 157 21.67 -26.38 -0.72
C GLU A 157 22.60 -25.17 -0.83
N MET A 158 22.23 -24.02 -0.27
CA MET A 158 23.08 -22.84 -0.20
C MET A 158 24.28 -23.02 0.74
N LEU A 159 24.14 -23.84 1.79
CA LEU A 159 25.17 -24.07 2.80
C LEU A 159 26.20 -25.14 2.40
N THR A 160 25.95 -25.93 1.37
CA THR A 160 26.88 -26.91 0.85
C THR A 160 28.16 -26.21 0.41
N GLU A 161 29.31 -26.58 0.99
CA GLU A 161 30.64 -25.96 0.71
C GLU A 161 31.01 -26.05 -0.76
N ASP A 162 30.63 -27.14 -1.42
CA ASP A 162 30.91 -27.39 -2.84
C ASP A 162 29.85 -26.76 -3.74
N THR A 163 30.17 -25.60 -4.32
CA THR A 163 29.30 -24.95 -5.32
C THR A 163 29.14 -25.78 -6.62
N GLU A 164 29.93 -26.84 -6.81
CA GLU A 164 29.76 -27.75 -7.95
C GLU A 164 28.45 -28.51 -7.89
N HIS A 165 27.92 -28.78 -6.70
CA HIS A 165 26.59 -29.33 -6.50
C HIS A 165 25.49 -28.45 -7.15
N LEU A 166 25.53 -27.13 -6.93
CA LEU A 166 24.57 -26.20 -7.54
C LEU A 166 24.73 -26.17 -9.07
N ARG A 167 25.96 -26.24 -9.59
CA ARG A 167 26.21 -26.32 -11.04
C ARG A 167 25.62 -27.59 -11.66
N GLN A 168 25.75 -28.72 -10.98
CA GLN A 168 25.13 -29.98 -11.43
C GLN A 168 23.62 -29.88 -11.45
N LYS A 169 22.99 -29.26 -10.44
CA LYS A 169 21.55 -29.01 -10.43
C LYS A 169 21.10 -28.07 -11.54
N ILE A 170 21.88 -27.02 -11.83
CA ILE A 170 21.60 -26.14 -12.97
C ILE A 170 21.63 -26.95 -14.28
N ALA A 171 22.64 -27.82 -14.47
CA ALA A 171 22.77 -28.61 -15.69
C ALA A 171 21.73 -29.72 -15.83
N SER A 172 21.21 -30.27 -14.72
CA SER A 172 20.22 -31.35 -14.68
C SER A 172 18.78 -30.85 -14.47
N ALA A 173 18.55 -29.54 -14.42
CA ALA A 173 17.24 -28.96 -14.14
C ALA A 173 16.18 -29.39 -15.19
N ALA A 174 15.01 -29.79 -14.72
CA ALA A 174 13.91 -30.24 -15.57
C ALA A 174 13.22 -29.08 -16.34
N SER A 175 13.44 -27.84 -15.90
CA SER A 175 12.86 -26.65 -16.54
C SER A 175 13.78 -25.44 -16.42
N TYR A 176 13.58 -24.46 -17.32
CA TYR A 176 14.31 -23.19 -17.24
C TYR A 176 14.03 -22.42 -15.93
N LYS A 177 12.88 -22.60 -15.32
CA LYS A 177 12.53 -21.99 -14.02
C LYS A 177 13.37 -22.58 -12.89
N GLU A 178 13.52 -23.88 -12.90
CA GLU A 178 14.36 -24.59 -11.94
C GLU A 178 15.85 -24.27 -12.15
N ALA A 179 16.31 -24.24 -13.39
CA ALA A 179 17.68 -23.80 -13.72
C ALA A 179 17.93 -22.36 -13.26
N MET A 180 16.96 -21.47 -13.45
CA MET A 180 17.02 -20.08 -12.98
C MET A 180 17.13 -20.02 -11.46
N PHE A 181 16.31 -20.78 -10.74
CA PHE A 181 16.34 -20.82 -9.28
C PHE A 181 17.73 -21.26 -8.75
N TYR A 182 18.26 -22.37 -9.23
CA TYR A 182 19.61 -22.83 -8.80
C TYR A 182 20.72 -21.88 -9.24
N SER A 183 20.61 -21.23 -10.40
CA SER A 183 21.54 -20.19 -10.83
C SER A 183 21.51 -18.98 -9.91
N PHE A 184 20.33 -18.63 -9.41
CA PHE A 184 20.15 -17.55 -8.45
C PHE A 184 20.80 -17.91 -7.10
N LEU A 185 20.55 -19.12 -6.56
CA LEU A 185 21.20 -19.60 -5.34
C LEU A 185 22.73 -19.60 -5.47
N TYR A 186 23.23 -20.07 -6.61
CA TYR A 186 24.67 -20.04 -6.92
C TYR A 186 25.23 -18.60 -6.87
N SER A 187 24.50 -17.67 -7.49
CA SER A 187 24.92 -16.26 -7.55
C SER A 187 24.88 -15.60 -6.17
N LYS A 188 23.84 -15.89 -5.36
CA LYS A 188 23.75 -15.42 -3.94
C LYS A 188 24.95 -15.95 -3.14
N ARG A 189 25.25 -17.23 -3.24
CA ARG A 189 26.38 -17.85 -2.52
C ARG A 189 27.72 -17.24 -2.93
N ALA A 190 27.95 -17.08 -4.24
CA ALA A 190 29.19 -16.49 -4.77
C ALA A 190 29.38 -15.02 -4.34
N ALA A 191 28.31 -14.28 -4.18
CA ALA A 191 28.32 -12.89 -3.72
C ALA A 191 28.32 -12.74 -2.19
N ALA A 192 28.27 -13.83 -1.42
CA ALA A 192 28.00 -13.81 0.02
C ALA A 192 26.79 -12.91 0.34
N ALA A 193 25.65 -13.12 -0.33
CA ALA A 193 24.46 -12.28 -0.25
C ALA A 193 23.25 -13.08 0.22
N LEU A 194 22.41 -12.46 1.03
CA LEU A 194 21.14 -12.99 1.52
C LEU A 194 20.02 -12.02 1.17
N ASP A 195 18.86 -12.51 0.79
CA ASP A 195 17.66 -11.70 0.69
C ASP A 195 16.84 -11.72 2.00
N PHE A 196 15.66 -11.10 1.99
CA PHE A 196 14.86 -10.99 3.21
C PHE A 196 14.35 -12.35 3.72
N ASP A 197 13.99 -13.28 2.82
CA ASP A 197 13.51 -14.62 3.20
C ASP A 197 14.64 -15.45 3.77
N ASP A 198 15.85 -15.33 3.22
CA ASP A 198 17.06 -15.98 3.75
C ASP A 198 17.34 -15.58 5.20
N LEU A 199 17.10 -14.32 5.59
CA LEU A 199 17.38 -13.88 6.97
C LEU A 199 16.61 -14.72 8.00
N ILE A 200 15.34 -15.00 7.75
CA ILE A 200 14.51 -15.81 8.63
C ILE A 200 14.92 -17.29 8.52
N ALA A 201 15.08 -17.78 7.30
CA ALA A 201 15.38 -19.18 7.03
C ALA A 201 16.74 -19.62 7.64
N PHE A 202 17.78 -18.83 7.47
CA PHE A 202 19.10 -19.11 8.05
C PHE A 202 19.11 -19.01 9.59
N THR A 203 18.37 -18.04 10.14
CA THR A 203 18.18 -17.93 11.60
C THR A 203 17.52 -19.20 12.16
N LEU A 204 16.45 -19.68 11.51
CA LEU A 204 15.79 -20.92 11.89
C LEU A 204 16.71 -22.12 11.75
N GLN A 205 17.51 -22.21 10.69
CA GLN A 205 18.46 -23.30 10.47
C GLN A 205 19.47 -23.37 11.62
N ILE A 206 20.10 -22.24 12.01
CA ILE A 206 21.02 -22.20 13.14
C ILE A 206 20.34 -22.65 14.43
N LEU A 207 19.16 -22.09 14.72
CA LEU A 207 18.43 -22.43 15.96
C LEU A 207 18.00 -23.90 16.00
N LYS A 208 17.77 -24.54 14.86
CA LYS A 208 17.44 -25.97 14.78
C LYS A 208 18.68 -26.87 14.87
N THR A 209 19.77 -26.51 14.22
CA THR A 209 20.94 -27.40 14.06
C THR A 209 22.06 -27.14 15.05
N VAL A 210 22.12 -25.97 15.73
CA VAL A 210 23.17 -25.61 16.69
C VAL A 210 22.58 -25.42 18.10
N PRO A 211 22.51 -26.51 18.91
CA PRO A 211 21.83 -26.48 20.23
C PRO A 211 22.41 -25.44 21.20
N ASP A 212 23.72 -25.22 21.19
CA ASP A 212 24.38 -24.27 22.08
C ASP A 212 23.98 -22.82 21.79
N VAL A 213 23.90 -22.46 20.52
CA VAL A 213 23.41 -21.14 20.08
C VAL A 213 21.96 -20.98 20.52
N ARG A 214 21.12 -21.97 20.22
CA ARG A 214 19.70 -21.95 20.64
C ARG A 214 19.57 -21.75 22.15
N ALA A 215 20.25 -22.54 22.96
CA ALA A 215 20.17 -22.46 24.42
C ALA A 215 20.64 -21.09 24.94
N ARG A 216 21.69 -20.52 24.36
CA ARG A 216 22.21 -19.19 24.70
C ARG A 216 21.19 -18.10 24.42
N TRP A 217 20.52 -18.10 23.25
CA TRP A 217 19.54 -17.11 22.88
C TRP A 217 18.22 -17.28 23.66
N GLN A 218 17.74 -18.51 23.90
CA GLN A 218 16.60 -18.79 24.75
C GLN A 218 16.80 -18.30 26.19
N LYS A 219 18.02 -18.45 26.74
CA LYS A 219 18.34 -17.90 28.07
C LYS A 219 18.44 -16.38 28.06
N ARG A 220 18.96 -15.79 26.98
CA ARG A 220 19.15 -14.33 26.85
C ARG A 220 17.82 -13.60 26.76
N LEU A 221 16.88 -14.11 25.96
CA LEU A 221 15.60 -13.47 25.69
C LEU A 221 14.55 -13.93 26.73
N GLU A 222 14.47 -13.19 27.85
CA GLU A 222 13.55 -13.51 28.93
C GLU A 222 12.09 -13.14 28.58
N TYR A 223 11.89 -12.09 27.76
CA TYR A 223 10.58 -11.61 27.33
C TYR A 223 10.58 -11.33 25.83
N ILE A 224 9.54 -11.82 25.18
CA ILE A 224 9.30 -11.57 23.76
C ILE A 224 7.94 -10.88 23.60
N MET A 225 7.90 -9.77 22.87
CA MET A 225 6.70 -8.98 22.63
C MET A 225 6.54 -8.70 21.14
N ILE A 226 5.35 -8.96 20.59
CA ILE A 226 5.09 -8.85 19.16
C ILE A 226 3.87 -7.99 18.91
N ASP A 227 4.05 -6.90 18.13
CA ASP A 227 2.96 -6.06 17.63
C ASP A 227 2.45 -6.60 16.29
N GLU A 228 1.19 -6.33 15.97
CA GLU A 228 0.51 -6.77 14.74
C GLU A 228 0.66 -8.28 14.46
N PHE A 229 0.53 -9.11 15.50
CA PHE A 229 0.76 -10.56 15.43
C PHE A 229 -0.11 -11.28 14.40
N GLN A 230 -1.26 -10.72 14.00
CA GLN A 230 -2.12 -11.29 12.96
C GLN A 230 -1.52 -11.26 11.57
N ASP A 231 -0.42 -10.54 11.37
CA ASP A 231 0.26 -10.41 10.07
C ASP A 231 1.51 -11.28 9.94
N ILE A 232 1.85 -12.09 10.95
CA ILE A 232 3.02 -12.97 10.87
C ILE A 232 2.74 -14.22 10.03
N ASP A 233 3.80 -14.72 9.39
CA ASP A 233 3.80 -15.97 8.67
C ASP A 233 4.23 -17.17 9.55
N LYS A 234 4.19 -18.37 8.99
CA LYS A 234 4.53 -19.61 9.70
C LYS A 234 5.98 -19.69 10.14
N LEU A 235 6.93 -19.14 9.35
CA LEU A 235 8.36 -19.18 9.69
C LEU A 235 8.68 -18.20 10.82
N GLN A 236 8.07 -17.01 10.81
CA GLN A 236 8.16 -16.04 11.90
C GLN A 236 7.54 -16.61 13.18
N TYR A 237 6.42 -17.31 13.07
CA TYR A 237 5.81 -17.99 14.21
C TYR A 237 6.73 -19.07 14.76
N GLU A 238 7.30 -19.93 13.91
CA GLU A 238 8.25 -20.97 14.33
C GLU A 238 9.47 -20.38 15.04
N LEU A 239 10.01 -19.28 14.54
CA LEU A 239 11.10 -18.55 15.16
C LEU A 239 10.75 -18.11 16.59
N VAL A 240 9.57 -17.53 16.77
CA VAL A 240 9.07 -17.10 18.09
C VAL A 240 8.89 -18.26 19.03
N GLU A 241 8.31 -19.37 18.57
CA GLU A 241 8.13 -20.59 19.34
C GLU A 241 9.47 -21.15 19.86
N ILE A 242 10.46 -21.23 18.98
CA ILE A 242 11.80 -21.73 19.39
C ILE A 242 12.42 -20.79 20.43
N LEU A 243 12.38 -19.47 20.22
CA LEU A 243 13.03 -18.51 21.12
C LEU A 243 12.32 -18.42 22.47
N SER A 244 10.99 -18.54 22.53
CA SER A 244 10.19 -18.44 23.76
C SER A 244 10.10 -19.74 24.56
N ALA A 245 10.51 -20.87 24.03
CA ALA A 245 10.27 -22.20 24.55
C ALA A 245 10.70 -22.42 26.02
N VAL A 246 11.77 -21.75 26.47
CA VAL A 246 12.31 -21.89 27.84
C VAL A 246 11.61 -20.96 28.81
N ASN A 247 11.56 -19.67 28.53
CA ASN A 247 11.04 -18.67 29.46
C ASN A 247 9.52 -18.54 29.40
N LYS A 248 8.89 -18.89 28.28
CA LYS A 248 7.44 -18.85 28.03
C LYS A 248 6.78 -17.48 28.24
N ASN A 249 7.56 -16.42 28.35
CA ASN A 249 7.07 -15.05 28.51
C ASN A 249 6.88 -14.41 27.13
N LEU A 250 5.77 -14.77 26.50
CA LEU A 250 5.40 -14.31 25.16
C LEU A 250 4.13 -13.46 25.22
N PHE A 251 4.29 -12.19 24.86
CA PHE A 251 3.22 -11.22 24.76
C PHE A 251 2.92 -10.92 23.30
N ILE A 252 1.72 -11.23 22.85
CA ILE A 252 1.26 -10.95 21.50
C ILE A 252 0.09 -9.96 21.53
N VAL A 253 0.12 -8.98 20.63
CA VAL A 253 -0.99 -8.05 20.45
C VAL A 253 -1.36 -7.96 18.97
N GLY A 254 -2.66 -7.97 18.71
CA GLY A 254 -3.15 -7.96 17.33
C GLY A 254 -4.65 -7.73 17.21
N ASP A 255 -5.08 -7.64 15.95
CA ASP A 255 -6.46 -7.52 15.54
C ASP A 255 -6.74 -8.44 14.33
N PRO A 256 -7.42 -9.56 14.48
CA PRO A 256 -7.73 -10.46 13.37
C PRO A 256 -8.48 -9.79 12.23
N ASP A 257 -9.31 -8.78 12.53
CA ASP A 257 -10.05 -8.01 11.53
C ASP A 257 -9.17 -7.02 10.75
N GLN A 258 -7.89 -6.89 11.07
CA GLN A 258 -6.90 -6.11 10.34
C GLN A 258 -5.85 -6.98 9.60
N THR A 259 -6.08 -8.28 9.46
CA THR A 259 -5.24 -9.16 8.62
C THR A 259 -5.48 -8.86 7.15
N ILE A 260 -4.50 -8.24 6.49
CA ILE A 260 -4.56 -7.81 5.08
C ILE A 260 -3.31 -8.16 4.28
N TYR A 261 -2.50 -9.12 4.78
CA TYR A 261 -1.26 -9.57 4.15
C TYR A 261 -1.23 -11.09 3.93
N SER A 262 -2.39 -11.73 3.75
CA SER A 262 -2.46 -13.19 3.49
C SER A 262 -1.71 -13.56 2.21
N PHE A 263 -1.68 -12.66 1.21
CA PHE A 263 -0.88 -12.83 -0.01
C PHE A 263 0.65 -12.83 0.23
N ARG A 264 1.10 -12.48 1.45
CA ARG A 264 2.50 -12.59 1.93
C ARG A 264 2.70 -13.72 2.93
N GLY A 265 1.75 -14.64 3.03
CA GLY A 265 1.85 -15.77 3.95
C GLY A 265 1.31 -15.53 5.37
N ALA A 266 0.74 -14.35 5.67
CA ALA A 266 0.12 -14.10 6.97
C ALA A 266 -1.03 -15.08 7.24
N ASP A 267 -1.03 -15.69 8.43
CA ASP A 267 -2.04 -16.67 8.84
C ASP A 267 -2.74 -16.22 10.14
N VAL A 268 -3.94 -15.70 9.99
CA VAL A 268 -4.76 -15.23 11.11
C VAL A 268 -5.04 -16.33 12.15
N LYS A 269 -4.98 -17.59 11.76
CA LYS A 269 -5.20 -18.75 12.65
C LYS A 269 -4.13 -18.80 13.74
N LEU A 270 -2.90 -18.35 13.46
CA LEU A 270 -1.83 -18.31 14.46
C LEU A 270 -2.20 -17.42 15.65
N PHE A 271 -2.91 -16.31 15.41
CA PHE A 271 -3.40 -15.44 16.47
C PHE A 271 -4.68 -15.97 17.14
N THR A 272 -5.65 -16.43 16.34
CA THR A 272 -6.95 -16.84 16.88
C THR A 272 -6.88 -18.14 17.66
N GLN A 273 -6.05 -19.09 17.21
CA GLN A 273 -5.84 -20.40 17.87
C GLN A 273 -4.74 -20.36 18.95
N PHE A 274 -4.05 -19.25 19.14
CA PHE A 274 -2.97 -19.13 20.12
C PHE A 274 -3.33 -19.62 21.53
N PRO A 275 -4.52 -19.32 22.11
CA PRO A 275 -4.88 -19.83 23.42
C PRO A 275 -5.17 -21.35 23.47
N VAL A 276 -5.44 -21.96 22.31
CA VAL A 276 -5.64 -23.41 22.19
C VAL A 276 -4.28 -24.11 22.11
N THR A 277 -3.34 -23.51 21.39
CA THR A 277 -1.96 -24.04 21.26
C THR A 277 -1.16 -23.86 22.55
N HIS A 278 -1.39 -22.76 23.28
CA HIS A 278 -0.71 -22.43 24.53
C HIS A 278 -1.71 -22.44 25.68
N GLU A 279 -1.73 -23.54 26.39
CA GLU A 279 -2.55 -23.64 27.61
C GLU A 279 -2.18 -22.55 28.61
N GLN A 280 -3.16 -22.08 29.39
CA GLN A 280 -3.03 -21.00 30.38
C GLN A 280 -2.72 -19.62 29.77
N THR A 281 -2.92 -19.41 28.47
CA THR A 281 -2.82 -18.09 27.86
C THR A 281 -3.79 -17.12 28.53
N ARG A 282 -3.26 -15.98 28.99
CA ARG A 282 -4.07 -14.90 29.52
C ARG A 282 -4.58 -14.03 28.38
N CYS A 283 -5.88 -14.08 28.12
CA CYS A 283 -6.54 -13.28 27.08
C CYS A 283 -7.03 -11.95 27.65
N ILE A 284 -6.64 -10.85 27.07
CA ILE A 284 -7.04 -9.48 27.44
C ILE A 284 -7.62 -8.80 26.20
N ALA A 285 -8.77 -8.12 26.34
CA ALA A 285 -9.38 -7.37 25.24
C ALA A 285 -9.37 -5.88 25.55
N LEU A 286 -8.81 -5.08 24.62
CA LEU A 286 -8.86 -3.62 24.68
C LEU A 286 -10.09 -3.13 23.92
N LYS A 287 -11.09 -2.59 24.66
CA LYS A 287 -12.38 -2.17 24.08
C LYS A 287 -12.45 -0.70 23.74
N LYS A 288 -11.74 0.14 24.49
CA LYS A 288 -11.84 1.60 24.37
C LYS A 288 -11.04 2.12 23.18
N ASN A 289 -11.75 2.71 22.21
CA ASN A 289 -11.15 3.37 21.03
C ASN A 289 -10.94 4.87 21.31
N TYR A 290 -9.71 5.34 21.10
CA TYR A 290 -9.29 6.73 21.31
C TYR A 290 -9.10 7.50 20.01
N ARG A 291 -9.31 6.86 18.87
CA ARG A 291 -9.05 7.41 17.53
C ARG A 291 -10.28 7.98 16.89
N SER A 292 -11.29 7.17 16.67
CA SER A 292 -12.40 7.44 15.76
C SER A 292 -13.66 7.87 16.49
N GLN A 293 -14.49 8.64 15.80
CA GLN A 293 -15.84 8.97 16.25
C GLN A 293 -16.76 7.74 16.29
N PRO A 294 -17.81 7.73 17.14
CA PRO A 294 -18.70 6.58 17.28
C PRO A 294 -19.32 6.09 15.98
N PHE A 295 -19.83 6.97 15.15
CA PHE A 295 -20.48 6.63 13.87
C PHE A 295 -19.55 5.92 12.87
N ILE A 296 -18.25 6.27 12.88
CA ILE A 296 -17.25 5.58 12.06
C ILE A 296 -17.06 4.15 12.54
N LEU A 297 -17.00 3.95 13.86
CA LEU A 297 -16.81 2.63 14.46
C LEU A 297 -18.04 1.75 14.26
N ASP A 298 -19.25 2.28 14.42
CA ASP A 298 -20.48 1.52 14.22
C ASP A 298 -20.61 1.08 12.75
N CYS A 299 -20.39 1.97 11.81
CA CYS A 299 -20.41 1.65 10.38
C CYS A 299 -19.32 0.62 10.00
N ALA A 300 -18.11 0.77 10.53
CA ALA A 300 -17.02 -0.20 10.31
C ALA A 300 -17.32 -1.56 10.96
N TYR A 301 -17.93 -1.57 12.13
CA TYR A 301 -18.34 -2.81 12.80
C TYR A 301 -19.43 -3.54 12.01
N THR A 302 -20.43 -2.82 11.50
CA THR A 302 -21.48 -3.38 10.64
C THR A 302 -20.89 -4.06 9.42
N LEU A 303 -19.94 -3.40 8.74
CA LEU A 303 -19.23 -4.00 7.61
C LEU A 303 -18.50 -5.30 7.98
N ILE A 304 -17.64 -5.24 9.00
CA ILE A 304 -16.75 -6.38 9.32
C ILE A 304 -17.49 -7.56 9.96
N SER A 305 -18.66 -7.29 10.54
CA SER A 305 -19.52 -8.34 11.13
C SER A 305 -20.07 -9.33 10.10
N ARG A 306 -19.91 -9.06 8.82
CA ARG A 306 -20.24 -10.01 7.74
C ARG A 306 -19.18 -11.08 7.52
N ASN A 307 -17.97 -10.87 8.02
CA ASN A 307 -16.95 -11.91 8.09
C ASN A 307 -17.19 -12.83 9.29
N PRO A 308 -16.70 -14.08 9.26
CA PRO A 308 -16.77 -15.00 10.39
C PRO A 308 -16.26 -14.35 11.68
N ASP A 309 -16.89 -14.71 12.80
CA ASP A 309 -16.47 -14.20 14.10
C ASP A 309 -15.18 -14.88 14.56
N THR A 310 -14.14 -14.10 14.67
CA THR A 310 -12.82 -14.52 15.16
C THR A 310 -12.61 -14.20 16.65
N GLY A 311 -13.70 -14.03 17.41
CA GLY A 311 -13.68 -13.51 18.78
C GLY A 311 -13.69 -11.98 18.82
N ARG A 312 -14.33 -11.36 17.84
CA ARG A 312 -14.41 -9.91 17.62
C ARG A 312 -14.93 -9.17 18.86
N VAL A 313 -14.29 -8.04 19.14
CA VAL A 313 -14.70 -7.14 20.23
C VAL A 313 -15.29 -5.87 19.63
N ARG A 314 -16.53 -5.54 20.01
CA ARG A 314 -17.12 -4.26 19.66
C ARG A 314 -16.37 -3.14 20.38
N LEU A 315 -15.90 -2.17 19.60
CA LEU A 315 -15.12 -1.03 20.11
C LEU A 315 -16.04 0.06 20.68
N GLU A 316 -15.65 0.64 21.78
CA GLU A 316 -16.33 1.75 22.45
C GLU A 316 -15.55 3.04 22.23
N ALA A 317 -16.12 4.02 21.52
CA ALA A 317 -15.49 5.32 21.37
C ALA A 317 -15.38 6.04 22.72
N VAL A 318 -14.17 6.50 23.05
CA VAL A 318 -13.94 7.36 24.22
C VAL A 318 -14.36 8.79 23.91
N ARG A 319 -14.20 9.24 22.67
CA ARG A 319 -14.68 10.54 22.21
C ARG A 319 -16.18 10.47 21.96
N ARG A 320 -16.97 10.88 22.95
CA ARG A 320 -18.43 11.01 22.84
C ARG A 320 -18.89 12.46 22.72
N ASP A 321 -18.03 13.40 23.11
CA ASP A 321 -18.38 14.82 23.05
C ASP A 321 -18.08 15.36 21.65
N ILE A 322 -19.13 15.72 20.94
CA ILE A 322 -19.04 16.40 19.66
C ILE A 322 -18.64 17.84 19.96
N ARG A 323 -17.41 18.20 19.57
CA ARG A 323 -16.97 19.61 19.60
C ARG A 323 -17.32 20.25 18.26
N THR A 324 -17.63 21.52 18.24
CA THR A 324 -17.81 22.30 17.01
C THR A 324 -16.64 22.15 16.03
N ASP A 325 -15.42 21.90 16.56
CA ASP A 325 -14.22 21.67 15.77
C ASP A 325 -14.19 20.31 15.05
N ASP A 326 -15.04 19.36 15.43
CA ASP A 326 -15.09 18.02 14.85
C ASP A 326 -16.13 17.89 13.72
N VAL A 327 -17.00 18.89 13.55
CA VAL A 327 -18.03 18.89 12.52
C VAL A 327 -17.41 19.22 11.16
N ALA A 328 -17.59 18.34 10.19
CA ALA A 328 -17.25 18.59 8.80
C ALA A 328 -18.47 19.22 8.09
N VAL A 329 -18.21 20.13 7.15
CA VAL A 329 -19.25 20.62 6.26
C VAL A 329 -19.49 19.57 5.19
N VAL A 330 -20.69 19.01 5.13
CA VAL A 330 -21.09 18.08 4.06
C VAL A 330 -21.78 18.88 2.98
N LEU A 331 -21.21 18.92 1.79
CA LEU A 331 -21.85 19.50 0.62
C LEU A 331 -22.97 18.55 0.15
N THR A 332 -24.22 18.85 0.48
CA THR A 332 -25.35 18.13 -0.11
C THR A 332 -25.64 18.69 -1.51
N PRO A 333 -25.64 17.86 -2.57
CA PRO A 333 -26.06 18.32 -3.89
C PRO A 333 -27.50 18.84 -3.81
N LEU A 334 -27.74 20.04 -4.33
CA LEU A 334 -29.08 20.52 -4.56
C LEU A 334 -29.75 19.65 -5.62
N GLU A 335 -30.96 19.21 -5.34
CA GLU A 335 -31.79 18.51 -6.33
C GLU A 335 -31.87 19.32 -7.62
N ARG A 336 -31.41 18.75 -8.73
CA ARG A 336 -31.82 18.87 -10.14
C ARG A 336 -30.74 19.06 -11.19
N ASP A 337 -30.81 18.24 -12.19
CA ASP A 337 -30.68 18.34 -13.67
C ASP A 337 -29.81 19.45 -14.31
N GLN A 338 -28.83 20.04 -13.62
CA GLN A 338 -27.86 20.93 -14.25
C GLN A 338 -26.46 20.56 -13.77
N GLU A 339 -25.52 20.45 -14.73
CA GLU A 339 -24.07 20.40 -14.53
C GLU A 339 -23.59 21.69 -13.85
N LEU A 340 -23.86 21.81 -12.57
CA LEU A 340 -23.32 22.92 -11.78
C LEU A 340 -21.90 22.60 -11.34
N SER A 341 -20.99 23.50 -11.69
CA SER A 341 -19.63 23.46 -11.15
C SER A 341 -19.68 23.55 -9.61
N ALA A 342 -18.69 22.95 -8.92
CA ALA A 342 -18.58 23.03 -7.45
C ALA A 342 -18.67 24.47 -6.92
N ALA A 343 -18.18 25.47 -7.68
CA ALA A 343 -18.27 26.89 -7.39
C ALA A 343 -19.72 27.43 -7.44
N ALA A 344 -20.59 26.88 -8.30
CA ALA A 344 -22.00 27.28 -8.36
C ALA A 344 -22.81 26.64 -7.23
N MET A 345 -22.45 25.41 -6.80
CA MET A 345 -23.00 24.78 -5.59
C MET A 345 -22.69 25.60 -4.34
N LEU A 346 -21.46 26.06 -4.19
CA LEU A 346 -21.02 26.91 -3.08
C LEU A 346 -21.80 28.22 -2.99
N ARG A 347 -21.96 28.94 -4.12
CA ARG A 347 -22.75 30.17 -4.17
C ARG A 347 -24.22 29.94 -3.83
N ALA A 348 -24.79 28.80 -4.21
CA ALA A 348 -26.14 28.43 -3.89
C ALA A 348 -26.33 28.15 -2.39
N MET A 349 -25.35 27.57 -1.72
CA MET A 349 -25.36 27.31 -0.27
C MET A 349 -25.14 28.60 0.54
N GLU A 350 -24.26 29.51 0.11
CA GLU A 350 -24.10 30.84 0.68
C GLU A 350 -25.39 31.65 0.62
N ASN A 351 -26.08 31.63 -0.53
CA ASN A 351 -27.35 32.35 -0.73
C ASN A 351 -28.54 31.77 0.05
N GLN A 352 -28.47 30.52 0.51
CA GLN A 352 -29.53 29.89 1.31
C GLN A 352 -29.29 30.00 2.83
N GLY A 353 -28.23 30.66 3.30
CA GLY A 353 -27.95 30.88 4.71
C GLY A 353 -27.64 29.61 5.51
N ARG A 354 -27.47 28.45 4.84
CA ARG A 354 -27.19 27.15 5.49
C ARG A 354 -25.79 27.03 6.05
N LEU A 355 -24.81 27.73 5.47
CA LEU A 355 -23.42 27.78 5.94
C LEU A 355 -23.26 28.57 7.24
N THR A 356 -24.06 29.60 7.45
CA THR A 356 -23.97 30.46 8.63
C THR A 356 -24.57 29.84 9.89
N GLN A 357 -25.50 28.88 9.77
CA GLN A 357 -26.14 28.26 10.93
C GLN A 357 -25.25 27.19 11.62
N VAL A 358 -24.26 26.62 10.92
CA VAL A 358 -23.35 25.60 11.48
C VAL A 358 -22.12 26.20 12.17
N ILE A 359 -21.85 27.50 11.98
CA ILE A 359 -20.61 28.18 12.40
C ILE A 359 -20.79 29.08 13.62
N ASP A 360 -22.02 29.29 14.11
CA ASP A 360 -22.24 30.14 15.29
C ASP A 360 -21.93 29.35 16.59
N PRO A 361 -20.88 29.74 17.35
CA PRO A 361 -20.45 29.03 18.57
C PRO A 361 -21.45 29.13 19.73
N LYS A 362 -22.59 29.79 19.55
CA LYS A 362 -23.64 29.95 20.56
C LYS A 362 -24.81 28.99 20.46
N PHE A 363 -24.85 28.14 19.43
CA PHE A 363 -25.91 27.15 19.28
C PHE A 363 -25.57 25.85 20.00
N SER A 364 -26.50 25.39 20.85
CA SER A 364 -26.58 24.00 21.27
C SER A 364 -26.74 23.13 20.01
N ILE A 365 -25.92 22.08 19.88
CA ILE A 365 -25.96 21.15 18.75
C ILE A 365 -27.37 20.59 18.66
N ALA A 366 -28.12 21.00 17.65
CA ALA A 366 -29.43 20.43 17.37
C ALA A 366 -29.27 18.98 16.89
N GLU A 367 -30.27 18.12 17.05
CA GLU A 367 -30.26 16.72 16.59
C GLU A 367 -29.84 16.61 15.11
N ASP A 368 -30.10 17.62 14.30
CA ASP A 368 -29.70 17.71 12.88
C ASP A 368 -28.17 17.82 12.68
N ALA A 369 -27.43 18.40 13.65
CA ALA A 369 -25.96 18.49 13.57
C ALA A 369 -25.29 17.15 13.83
N VAL A 370 -25.91 16.23 14.57
CA VAL A 370 -25.42 14.87 14.82
C VAL A 370 -25.44 14.07 13.51
N SER A 371 -26.38 14.30 12.61
CA SER A 371 -26.46 13.63 11.31
C SER A 371 -25.27 13.97 10.40
N THR A 372 -24.63 15.13 10.59
CA THR A 372 -23.46 15.57 9.80
C THR A 372 -22.16 14.85 10.14
N LEU A 373 -22.12 14.09 11.23
CA LEU A 373 -20.94 13.30 11.65
C LEU A 373 -20.97 11.87 11.14
N LYS A 374 -22.06 11.41 10.58
CA LYS A 374 -22.14 10.09 9.97
C LYS A 374 -21.20 9.99 8.78
N PRO A 375 -20.58 8.81 8.52
CA PRO A 375 -19.87 8.56 7.28
C PRO A 375 -20.72 8.96 6.07
N VAL A 376 -20.10 9.67 5.12
CA VAL A 376 -20.78 10.15 3.89
C VAL A 376 -20.52 9.15 2.78
N LEU A 377 -21.57 8.75 2.07
CA LEU A 377 -21.48 7.94 0.85
C LEU A 377 -21.98 8.77 -0.34
N ALA A 378 -21.05 9.15 -1.23
CA ALA A 378 -21.37 9.97 -2.39
C ALA A 378 -21.32 9.15 -3.69
N PHE A 379 -22.39 9.28 -4.50
CA PHE A 379 -22.48 8.70 -5.84
C PHE A 379 -22.24 9.79 -6.89
N THR A 380 -21.26 9.57 -7.76
CA THR A 380 -20.88 10.49 -8.84
C THR A 380 -21.05 9.81 -10.20
N ALA A 381 -21.25 10.60 -11.27
CA ALA A 381 -21.52 10.04 -12.58
C ALA A 381 -20.30 9.38 -13.24
N ASP A 382 -19.08 9.84 -12.91
CA ASP A 382 -17.82 9.27 -13.41
C ASP A 382 -16.65 9.57 -12.47
N ALA A 383 -15.48 9.03 -12.80
CA ALA A 383 -14.26 9.18 -11.99
C ALA A 383 -13.72 10.63 -11.98
N ALA A 384 -13.99 11.45 -12.99
CA ALA A 384 -13.57 12.85 -13.00
C ALA A 384 -14.43 13.67 -12.04
N LEU A 385 -15.74 13.46 -12.05
CA LEU A 385 -16.67 14.08 -11.10
C LEU A 385 -16.45 13.57 -9.67
N GLU A 386 -16.05 12.31 -9.51
CA GLU A 386 -15.64 11.78 -8.20
C GLU A 386 -14.43 12.57 -7.65
N ALA A 387 -13.41 12.77 -8.47
CA ALA A 387 -12.24 13.54 -8.07
C ALA A 387 -12.58 15.01 -7.78
N GLN A 388 -13.44 15.65 -8.60
CA GLN A 388 -13.90 17.01 -8.37
C GLN A 388 -14.65 17.14 -7.05
N TYR A 389 -15.57 16.22 -6.76
CA TYR A 389 -16.31 16.18 -5.49
C TYR A 389 -15.36 16.10 -4.30
N VAL A 390 -14.44 15.11 -4.30
CA VAL A 390 -13.50 14.91 -3.18
C VAL A 390 -12.59 16.13 -2.99
N VAL A 391 -12.06 16.68 -4.06
CA VAL A 391 -11.18 17.86 -3.97
C VAL A 391 -11.93 19.10 -3.50
N SER A 392 -13.19 19.27 -3.93
CA SER A 392 -14.06 20.36 -3.44
C SER A 392 -14.31 20.24 -1.94
N GLU A 393 -14.62 19.04 -1.44
CA GLU A 393 -14.78 18.79 0.01
C GLU A 393 -13.49 19.13 0.80
N ILE A 394 -12.32 18.74 0.27
CA ILE A 394 -11.04 19.08 0.88
C ILE A 394 -10.83 20.60 0.90
N MET A 395 -11.17 21.30 -0.17
CA MET A 395 -11.07 22.77 -0.23
C MET A 395 -11.96 23.45 0.81
N GLU A 396 -13.21 23.02 0.95
CA GLU A 396 -14.11 23.56 1.96
C GLU A 396 -13.63 23.25 3.38
N LEU A 397 -13.20 22.04 3.64
CA LEU A 397 -12.58 21.68 4.92
C LEU A 397 -11.39 22.58 5.25
N ARG A 398 -10.57 22.94 4.26
CA ARG A 398 -9.42 23.83 4.45
C ARG A 398 -9.77 25.29 4.68
N LYS A 399 -10.88 25.78 4.13
CA LYS A 399 -11.37 27.12 4.47
C LYS A 399 -11.68 27.24 5.97
N LEU A 400 -12.23 26.18 6.55
CA LEU A 400 -12.55 26.13 7.98
C LEU A 400 -11.33 25.74 8.83
N LYS A 401 -10.51 24.84 8.33
CA LYS A 401 -9.34 24.26 9.02
C LYS A 401 -8.15 24.19 8.04
N PRO A 402 -7.36 25.26 7.92
CA PRO A 402 -6.29 25.37 6.91
C PRO A 402 -5.25 24.24 6.95
N HIS A 403 -5.10 23.59 8.11
CA HIS A 403 -4.16 22.48 8.31
C HIS A 403 -4.87 21.13 8.53
N ALA A 404 -6.08 20.97 7.98
CA ALA A 404 -6.80 19.70 8.06
C ALA A 404 -5.95 18.54 7.50
N ASP A 405 -5.79 17.47 8.28
CA ASP A 405 -5.06 16.27 7.89
C ASP A 405 -5.97 15.37 7.07
N CYS A 406 -5.88 15.49 5.75
CA CYS A 406 -6.73 14.79 4.78
C CYS A 406 -5.95 13.68 4.08
N ALA A 407 -6.57 12.50 3.95
CA ALA A 407 -6.05 11.40 3.16
C ALA A 407 -7.07 10.88 2.15
N ILE A 408 -6.62 10.63 0.92
CA ILE A 408 -7.37 9.93 -0.12
C ILE A 408 -6.83 8.50 -0.19
N LEU A 409 -7.68 7.56 0.17
CA LEU A 409 -7.35 6.13 0.21
C LEU A 409 -8.02 5.38 -0.93
N TYR A 410 -7.28 4.56 -1.62
CA TYR A 410 -7.76 3.77 -2.75
C TYR A 410 -7.21 2.34 -2.72
N ARG A 411 -7.93 1.42 -3.39
CA ARG A 411 -7.52 0.00 -3.48
C ARG A 411 -6.37 -0.22 -4.45
N ALA A 412 -6.36 0.47 -5.58
CA ALA A 412 -5.40 0.28 -6.66
C ALA A 412 -4.82 1.62 -7.13
N HIS A 413 -3.53 1.63 -7.45
CA HIS A 413 -2.77 2.82 -7.82
C HIS A 413 -3.37 3.60 -9.00
N HIS A 414 -3.94 2.91 -10.00
CA HIS A 414 -4.51 3.59 -11.17
C HIS A 414 -5.68 4.53 -10.82
N VAL A 415 -6.32 4.33 -9.66
CA VAL A 415 -7.42 5.21 -9.17
C VAL A 415 -6.88 6.59 -8.82
N SER A 416 -5.64 6.71 -8.32
CA SER A 416 -5.05 7.98 -7.88
C SER A 416 -4.99 9.03 -9.00
N GLN A 417 -4.86 8.61 -10.26
CA GLN A 417 -4.60 9.50 -11.39
C GLN A 417 -5.66 10.60 -11.59
N ALA A 418 -6.95 10.28 -11.33
CA ALA A 418 -8.02 11.27 -11.44
C ALA A 418 -7.89 12.33 -10.34
N PHE A 419 -7.57 11.90 -9.12
CA PHE A 419 -7.41 12.78 -7.95
C PHE A 419 -6.14 13.62 -8.05
N GLU A 420 -5.02 13.05 -8.48
CA GLU A 420 -3.78 13.79 -8.73
C GLU A 420 -4.01 14.93 -9.71
N ARG A 421 -4.66 14.65 -10.86
CA ARG A 421 -5.00 15.68 -11.86
C ARG A 421 -5.85 16.80 -11.29
N GLU A 422 -6.87 16.45 -10.49
CA GLU A 422 -7.77 17.45 -9.91
C GLU A 422 -7.11 18.27 -8.81
N LEU A 423 -6.27 17.66 -7.96
CA LEU A 423 -5.45 18.37 -6.96
C LEU A 423 -4.49 19.36 -7.61
N ILE A 424 -3.85 18.95 -8.72
CA ILE A 424 -2.99 19.81 -9.51
C ILE A 424 -3.80 20.98 -10.09
N ARG A 425 -4.96 20.71 -10.71
CA ARG A 425 -5.84 21.73 -11.29
C ARG A 425 -6.25 22.79 -10.27
N CYS A 426 -6.49 22.36 -9.02
CA CYS A 426 -6.85 23.24 -7.90
C CYS A 426 -5.65 23.79 -7.14
N THR A 427 -4.43 23.56 -7.57
CA THR A 427 -3.18 24.01 -6.92
C THR A 427 -3.08 23.57 -5.45
N LEU A 428 -3.61 22.38 -5.13
CA LEU A 428 -3.55 21.82 -3.79
C LEU A 428 -2.31 20.94 -3.63
N PRO A 429 -1.43 21.21 -2.67
CA PRO A 429 -0.27 20.38 -2.42
C PRO A 429 -0.70 18.99 -1.96
N TYR A 430 -0.13 17.96 -2.58
CA TYR A 430 -0.41 16.57 -2.25
C TYR A 430 0.88 15.73 -2.24
N ARG A 431 0.83 14.57 -1.60
CA ARG A 431 1.92 13.59 -1.60
C ARG A 431 1.36 12.19 -1.82
N VAL A 432 1.96 11.45 -2.74
CA VAL A 432 1.68 10.04 -2.94
C VAL A 432 2.64 9.23 -2.06
N LEU A 433 2.09 8.35 -1.22
CA LEU A 433 2.87 7.51 -0.32
C LEU A 433 2.88 6.06 -0.82
N GLY A 434 4.09 5.51 -0.98
CA GLY A 434 4.28 4.13 -1.41
C GLY A 434 4.12 3.89 -2.91
N ASP A 435 4.16 4.96 -3.71
CA ASP A 435 4.15 4.91 -5.18
C ASP A 435 4.95 6.07 -5.77
N ILE A 436 5.22 5.97 -7.08
CA ILE A 436 5.91 7.01 -7.84
C ILE A 436 4.92 8.15 -8.10
N SER A 437 5.20 9.34 -7.57
CA SER A 437 4.38 10.53 -7.81
C SER A 437 4.32 10.86 -9.32
N PHE A 438 3.28 11.59 -9.75
CA PHE A 438 3.12 11.97 -11.15
C PHE A 438 4.41 12.58 -11.74
N PHE A 439 5.07 13.48 -11.02
CA PHE A 439 6.30 14.14 -11.48
C PHE A 439 7.54 13.24 -11.46
N GLU A 440 7.49 12.13 -10.75
CA GLU A 440 8.57 11.13 -10.72
C GLU A 440 8.43 10.09 -11.83
N ARG A 441 7.28 10.03 -12.48
CA ARG A 441 7.04 9.10 -13.58
C ARG A 441 8.05 9.33 -14.70
N ARG A 442 8.54 8.23 -15.24
CA ARG A 442 9.60 8.25 -16.25
C ARG A 442 9.25 9.13 -17.43
N GLU A 443 8.05 8.98 -17.99
CA GLU A 443 7.59 9.73 -19.15
C GLU A 443 7.49 11.23 -18.89
N ILE A 444 7.13 11.64 -17.69
CA ILE A 444 7.08 13.06 -17.30
C ILE A 444 8.48 13.63 -17.17
N LYS A 445 9.38 12.93 -16.47
CA LYS A 445 10.79 13.33 -16.36
C LYS A 445 11.49 13.38 -17.72
N ASP A 446 11.15 12.46 -18.65
CA ASP A 446 11.72 12.44 -19.98
C ASP A 446 11.29 13.67 -20.79
N VAL A 447 9.99 14.00 -20.81
CA VAL A 447 9.47 15.18 -21.53
C VAL A 447 9.97 16.48 -20.91
N MET A 448 10.01 16.57 -19.59
CA MET A 448 10.60 17.73 -18.90
C MET A 448 12.09 17.89 -19.23
N ALA A 449 12.84 16.80 -19.33
CA ALA A 449 14.24 16.84 -19.75
C ALA A 449 14.40 17.30 -21.21
N TYR A 450 13.49 16.89 -22.10
CA TYR A 450 13.46 17.41 -23.47
C TYR A 450 13.23 18.93 -23.51
N LEU A 451 12.25 19.44 -22.76
CA LEU A 451 12.02 20.88 -22.68
C LEU A 451 13.25 21.62 -22.14
N ARG A 452 13.91 21.07 -21.10
CA ARG A 452 15.13 21.65 -20.53
C ARG A 452 16.27 21.71 -21.54
N VAL A 453 16.51 20.63 -22.30
CA VAL A 453 17.55 20.62 -23.37
C VAL A 453 17.20 21.57 -24.48
N CYS A 454 15.93 21.71 -24.88
CA CYS A 454 15.53 22.68 -25.89
C CYS A 454 15.67 24.13 -25.40
N LEU A 455 15.52 24.41 -24.09
CA LEU A 455 15.78 25.73 -23.51
C LEU A 455 17.28 25.99 -23.30
N ASN A 456 17.99 25.02 -22.82
CA ASN A 456 19.43 25.09 -22.56
C ASN A 456 20.10 23.78 -23.02
N PRO A 457 20.69 23.75 -24.22
CA PRO A 457 21.39 22.58 -24.76
C PRO A 457 22.58 22.13 -23.88
N ASP A 458 23.13 23.03 -23.07
CA ASP A 458 24.25 22.73 -22.17
C ASP A 458 23.84 22.05 -20.86
N ASP A 459 22.55 21.71 -20.70
CA ASP A 459 22.08 20.87 -19.58
C ASP A 459 22.45 19.40 -19.80
N ASP A 460 23.68 19.08 -19.48
CA ASP A 460 24.25 17.73 -19.64
C ASP A 460 23.45 16.65 -18.89
N THR A 461 22.85 17.00 -17.75
CA THR A 461 22.05 16.06 -16.95
C THR A 461 20.77 15.67 -17.68
N ALA A 462 20.06 16.66 -18.23
CA ALA A 462 18.87 16.43 -19.01
C ALA A 462 19.20 15.71 -20.33
N LEU A 463 20.31 16.07 -20.97
CA LEU A 463 20.76 15.45 -22.21
C LEU A 463 21.10 13.97 -22.05
N ARG A 464 21.85 13.59 -21.01
CA ARG A 464 22.15 12.17 -20.71
C ARG A 464 20.88 11.35 -20.58
N ARG A 465 19.84 11.91 -20.00
CA ARG A 465 18.57 11.23 -19.81
C ARG A 465 17.88 10.91 -21.13
N ILE A 466 17.85 11.82 -22.08
CA ILE A 466 17.00 11.72 -23.27
C ILE A 466 17.73 11.31 -24.55
N ILE A 467 19.04 11.34 -24.60
CA ILE A 467 19.83 11.10 -25.83
C ILE A 467 19.49 9.78 -26.53
N ASN A 468 19.13 8.74 -25.78
CA ASN A 468 18.73 7.44 -26.31
C ASN A 468 17.29 7.05 -25.94
N VAL A 469 16.43 7.99 -25.69
CA VAL A 469 15.00 7.83 -25.37
C VAL A 469 14.17 8.72 -26.26
N PRO A 470 13.38 8.20 -27.23
CA PRO A 470 13.28 6.80 -27.68
C PRO A 470 14.61 6.20 -28.13
N ARG A 471 14.67 4.87 -28.23
CA ARG A 471 15.91 4.18 -28.62
C ARG A 471 16.43 4.65 -29.98
N ARG A 472 17.62 5.25 -29.99
CA ARG A 472 18.31 5.78 -31.20
C ARG A 472 19.60 5.02 -31.51
N GLY A 473 19.83 3.86 -30.86
CA GLY A 473 21.06 3.10 -31.06
C GLY A 473 22.32 3.77 -30.49
N PHE A 474 22.15 4.72 -29.56
CA PHE A 474 23.23 5.42 -28.90
C PHE A 474 23.49 4.79 -27.52
N GLY A 475 24.30 3.72 -27.52
CA GLY A 475 24.59 2.97 -26.31
C GLY A 475 25.69 3.61 -25.45
N GLN A 476 25.87 3.07 -24.25
CA GLN A 476 26.75 3.59 -23.21
C GLN A 476 28.20 3.84 -23.70
N LYS A 477 28.77 2.92 -24.47
CA LYS A 477 30.15 3.10 -25.02
C LYS A 477 30.30 4.32 -25.91
N ARG A 478 29.25 4.71 -26.65
CA ARG A 478 29.29 5.92 -27.45
C ARG A 478 29.15 7.16 -26.59
N LEU A 479 28.31 7.13 -25.60
CA LEU A 479 28.15 8.21 -24.64
C LEU A 479 29.47 8.49 -23.90
N GLU A 480 30.15 7.48 -23.40
CA GLU A 480 31.46 7.58 -22.73
C GLU A 480 32.53 8.25 -23.63
N ARG A 481 32.51 7.95 -24.95
CA ARG A 481 33.44 8.61 -25.89
C ARG A 481 33.13 10.10 -26.02
N VAL A 482 31.85 10.47 -26.08
CA VAL A 482 31.44 11.89 -26.15
C VAL A 482 31.77 12.59 -24.84
N GLU A 483 31.54 11.97 -23.70
CA GLU A 483 31.89 12.51 -22.38
C GLU A 483 33.41 12.75 -22.24
N LYS A 484 34.21 11.82 -22.75
CA LYS A 484 35.68 11.95 -22.74
C LYS A 484 36.08 13.16 -23.59
N PHE A 485 35.54 13.28 -24.83
CA PHE A 485 35.82 14.40 -25.73
C PHE A 485 35.35 15.72 -25.09
N ALA A 486 34.16 15.78 -24.53
CA ALA A 486 33.66 16.97 -23.85
C ALA A 486 34.58 17.46 -22.73
N LYS A 487 35.11 16.53 -21.91
CA LYS A 487 36.10 16.82 -20.86
C LYS A 487 37.43 17.32 -21.42
N GLU A 488 37.91 16.71 -22.50
CA GLU A 488 39.18 17.10 -23.14
C GLU A 488 39.10 18.49 -23.80
N GLN A 489 37.93 18.89 -24.30
CA GLN A 489 37.69 20.17 -24.95
C GLN A 489 37.07 21.22 -24.02
N ASP A 490 36.83 20.92 -22.76
CA ASP A 490 36.17 21.77 -21.76
C ASP A 490 34.85 22.38 -22.30
N CYS A 491 33.99 21.53 -22.86
CA CYS A 491 32.71 21.92 -23.43
C CYS A 491 31.56 21.04 -22.97
N SER A 492 30.30 21.46 -23.22
CA SER A 492 29.10 20.69 -22.89
C SER A 492 29.00 19.42 -23.77
N LEU A 493 28.24 18.44 -23.31
CA LEU A 493 27.97 17.21 -24.06
C LEU A 493 27.30 17.52 -25.43
N PHE A 494 26.42 18.51 -25.49
CA PHE A 494 25.74 18.87 -26.72
C PHE A 494 26.71 19.50 -27.69
N SER A 495 27.56 20.43 -27.24
CA SER A 495 28.63 21.02 -28.06
C SER A 495 29.61 19.96 -28.55
N ALA A 496 29.98 19.01 -27.72
CA ALA A 496 30.81 17.88 -28.11
C ALA A 496 30.14 17.00 -29.18
N LEU A 497 28.82 16.71 -29.05
CA LEU A 497 28.05 15.98 -30.07
C LEU A 497 28.02 16.71 -31.43
N CYS A 498 27.82 18.02 -31.43
CA CYS A 498 27.82 18.82 -32.62
C CYS A 498 29.21 18.79 -33.30
N THR A 499 30.28 19.02 -32.55
CA THR A 499 31.66 19.01 -33.07
C THR A 499 32.02 17.63 -33.63
N LEU A 500 31.74 16.55 -32.92
CA LEU A 500 32.03 15.19 -33.39
C LEU A 500 31.18 14.78 -34.59
N LYS A 501 29.95 15.34 -34.77
CA LYS A 501 29.13 15.18 -35.95
C LYS A 501 29.77 15.87 -37.15
N ASP A 502 30.19 17.12 -36.99
CA ASP A 502 30.74 17.94 -38.06
C ASP A 502 32.10 17.45 -38.52
N ASN A 503 32.97 17.03 -37.62
CA ASN A 503 34.29 16.47 -37.93
C ASN A 503 34.26 15.01 -38.43
N GLN A 504 33.11 14.35 -38.44
CA GLN A 504 32.93 12.94 -38.83
C GLN A 504 33.79 11.95 -38.00
N GLU A 505 34.25 12.33 -36.82
CA GLU A 505 35.11 11.49 -35.97
C GLU A 505 34.36 10.29 -35.35
N ILE A 506 33.04 10.42 -35.23
CA ILE A 506 32.13 9.33 -34.79
C ILE A 506 31.03 9.17 -35.85
N SER A 507 30.84 7.95 -36.32
CA SER A 507 29.72 7.63 -37.20
C SER A 507 28.40 7.64 -36.40
N PHE A 508 27.64 8.71 -36.53
CA PHE A 508 26.28 8.80 -36.00
C PHE A 508 25.27 8.22 -36.99
N ASN A 509 24.33 7.39 -36.46
CA ASN A 509 23.19 6.95 -37.27
C ASN A 509 22.18 8.09 -37.48
N SER A 510 21.17 7.88 -38.34
CA SER A 510 20.16 8.90 -38.65
C SER A 510 19.44 9.37 -37.36
N GLY A 511 19.04 8.45 -36.45
CA GLY A 511 18.29 8.82 -35.26
C GLY A 511 19.00 9.77 -34.29
N ILE A 512 20.36 9.75 -34.25
CA ILE A 512 21.12 10.73 -33.45
C ILE A 512 21.30 12.03 -34.20
N ARG A 513 21.48 11.97 -35.51
CA ARG A 513 21.54 13.18 -36.33
C ARG A 513 20.22 13.96 -36.28
N ASP A 514 19.09 13.26 -36.44
CA ASP A 514 17.76 13.85 -36.34
C ASP A 514 17.52 14.44 -34.94
N PHE A 515 18.03 13.79 -33.88
CA PHE A 515 17.96 14.30 -32.51
C PHE A 515 18.74 15.62 -32.35
N ILE A 516 20.01 15.69 -32.83
CA ILE A 516 20.83 16.91 -32.75
C ILE A 516 20.17 18.04 -33.54
N GLU A 517 19.70 17.75 -34.75
CA GLU A 517 19.03 18.74 -35.62
C GLU A 517 17.69 19.21 -34.99
N GLY A 518 16.93 18.29 -34.39
CA GLY A 518 15.71 18.61 -33.66
C GLY A 518 15.96 19.55 -32.48
N VAL A 519 17.02 19.31 -31.68
CA VAL A 519 17.39 20.20 -30.56
C VAL A 519 17.79 21.58 -31.08
N ILE A 520 18.61 21.65 -32.12
CA ILE A 520 19.03 22.94 -32.75
C ILE A 520 17.80 23.70 -33.26
N ALA A 521 16.90 23.01 -33.97
CA ALA A 521 15.70 23.63 -34.55
C ALA A 521 14.73 24.16 -33.49
N LEU A 522 14.62 23.45 -32.35
CA LEU A 522 13.68 23.82 -31.29
C LEU A 522 14.25 24.81 -30.28
N HIS A 523 15.58 24.87 -30.12
CA HIS A 523 16.22 25.72 -29.11
C HIS A 523 15.76 27.19 -29.19
N GLY A 524 15.93 27.86 -30.32
CA GLY A 524 15.54 29.27 -30.46
C GLY A 524 14.02 29.52 -30.44
N VAL A 525 13.25 28.51 -30.87
CA VAL A 525 11.78 28.61 -30.95
C VAL A 525 11.14 28.43 -29.61
N VAL A 526 11.62 27.47 -28.82
CA VAL A 526 11.08 27.17 -27.46
C VAL A 526 11.46 28.27 -26.49
N ALA A 527 12.66 28.82 -26.56
CA ALA A 527 13.14 29.84 -25.63
C ALA A 527 12.40 31.20 -25.78
N HIS A 528 11.95 31.56 -26.98
CA HIS A 528 11.51 32.94 -27.21
C HIS A 528 10.08 33.08 -27.81
N ASN A 529 9.49 32.05 -28.41
CA ASN A 529 8.32 32.21 -29.25
C ASN A 529 7.13 31.29 -28.92
N LEU A 530 7.22 30.40 -27.96
CA LEU A 530 6.16 29.41 -27.68
C LEU A 530 5.71 29.46 -26.23
N GLY A 531 4.40 29.34 -26.04
CA GLY A 531 3.83 28.97 -24.77
C GLY A 531 4.10 27.51 -24.42
N PRO A 532 3.94 27.12 -23.14
CA PRO A 532 4.20 25.78 -22.63
C PRO A 532 3.51 24.65 -23.38
N ILE A 533 2.23 24.79 -23.74
CA ILE A 533 1.48 23.73 -24.44
C ILE A 533 2.01 23.49 -25.85
N MET A 534 2.31 24.57 -26.60
CA MET A 534 2.86 24.45 -27.95
C MET A 534 4.28 23.90 -27.94
N ALA A 535 5.07 24.24 -26.93
CA ALA A 535 6.42 23.70 -26.73
C ALA A 535 6.38 22.20 -26.43
N LEU A 536 5.47 21.77 -25.55
CA LEU A 536 5.24 20.36 -25.25
C LEU A 536 4.88 19.57 -26.51
N GLU A 537 3.91 20.06 -27.29
CA GLU A 537 3.47 19.37 -28.51
C GLU A 537 4.60 19.27 -29.52
N LYS A 538 5.34 20.36 -29.76
CA LYS A 538 6.47 20.34 -30.68
C LYS A 538 7.56 19.37 -30.25
N VAL A 539 7.92 19.38 -28.97
CA VAL A 539 8.93 18.47 -28.43
C VAL A 539 8.48 17.00 -28.55
N ILE A 540 7.28 16.68 -28.11
CA ILE A 540 6.75 15.30 -28.15
C ILE A 540 6.70 14.78 -29.60
N ASN A 541 6.25 15.62 -30.55
CA ASN A 541 6.11 15.23 -31.96
C ASN A 541 7.46 15.16 -32.67
N THR A 542 8.33 16.17 -32.50
CA THR A 542 9.64 16.21 -33.16
C THR A 542 10.51 15.00 -32.81
N PHE A 543 10.48 14.58 -31.54
CA PHE A 543 11.29 13.45 -31.11
C PHE A 543 10.56 12.11 -31.15
N GLY A 544 9.30 12.06 -31.61
CA GLY A 544 8.50 10.85 -31.75
C GLY A 544 8.23 10.13 -30.42
N TYR A 545 8.22 10.86 -29.29
CA TYR A 545 8.17 10.26 -27.96
C TYR A 545 6.85 9.54 -27.69
N GLU A 546 5.72 10.19 -27.97
CA GLU A 546 4.38 9.59 -27.76
C GLU A 546 4.13 8.40 -28.70
N GLU A 547 4.59 8.50 -29.96
CA GLU A 547 4.49 7.40 -30.92
C GLU A 547 5.27 6.16 -30.46
N SER A 548 6.46 6.38 -29.91
CA SER A 548 7.26 5.30 -29.32
C SER A 548 6.53 4.59 -28.16
N LEU A 549 5.84 5.34 -27.30
CA LEU A 549 5.04 4.79 -26.22
C LEU A 549 3.82 4.02 -26.74
N LYS A 550 3.13 4.54 -27.76
CA LYS A 550 2.00 3.86 -28.41
C LYS A 550 2.43 2.54 -29.05
N ASN A 551 3.55 2.54 -29.76
CA ASN A 551 4.13 1.35 -30.39
C ASN A 551 4.61 0.31 -29.34
N GLY A 552 5.02 0.78 -28.16
CA GLY A 552 5.35 -0.07 -27.01
C GLY A 552 4.14 -0.60 -26.25
N GLY A 553 2.91 -0.21 -26.61
CA GLY A 553 1.68 -0.61 -25.91
C GLY A 553 1.48 0.09 -24.54
N GLU A 554 2.24 1.14 -24.24
CA GLU A 554 2.32 1.80 -22.94
C GLU A 554 1.19 2.83 -22.73
N LYS A 555 -0.08 2.36 -22.76
CA LYS A 555 -1.29 3.20 -22.71
C LYS A 555 -1.34 4.15 -21.51
N GLU A 556 -0.87 3.70 -20.36
CA GLU A 556 -0.89 4.51 -19.12
C GLU A 556 0.08 5.70 -19.21
N ARG A 557 1.26 5.50 -19.80
CA ARG A 557 2.22 6.57 -20.02
C ARG A 557 1.72 7.59 -21.05
N VAL A 558 1.04 7.13 -22.09
CA VAL A 558 0.37 8.05 -23.03
C VAL A 558 -0.70 8.88 -22.32
N ALA A 559 -1.47 8.30 -21.40
CA ALA A 559 -2.44 9.04 -20.60
C ALA A 559 -1.76 10.07 -19.67
N SER A 560 -0.57 9.76 -19.13
CA SER A 560 0.22 10.72 -18.33
C SER A 560 0.65 11.95 -19.15
N LEU A 561 1.02 11.76 -20.43
CA LEU A 561 1.32 12.89 -21.32
C LEU A 561 0.09 13.78 -21.56
N GLY A 562 -1.11 13.17 -21.67
CA GLY A 562 -2.37 13.92 -21.74
C GLY A 562 -2.60 14.79 -20.50
N ALA A 563 -2.30 14.28 -19.30
CA ALA A 563 -2.39 15.06 -18.07
C ALA A 563 -1.35 16.21 -18.04
N LEU A 564 -0.12 15.99 -18.51
CA LEU A 564 0.89 17.04 -18.59
C LEU A 564 0.47 18.17 -19.54
N ARG A 565 -0.20 17.85 -20.67
CA ARG A 565 -0.78 18.83 -21.58
C ARG A 565 -1.84 19.69 -20.91
N GLN A 566 -2.74 19.06 -20.16
CA GLN A 566 -3.77 19.79 -19.39
C GLN A 566 -3.18 20.74 -18.36
N MET A 567 -2.08 20.33 -17.72
CA MET A 567 -1.36 21.20 -16.77
C MET A 567 -0.76 22.42 -17.49
N ALA A 568 -0.14 22.23 -18.64
CA ALA A 568 0.42 23.32 -19.43
C ALA A 568 -0.67 24.29 -19.91
N ASP A 569 -1.81 23.79 -20.36
CA ASP A 569 -2.98 24.59 -20.76
C ASP A 569 -3.55 25.40 -19.58
N THR A 570 -3.68 24.76 -18.43
CA THR A 570 -4.15 25.43 -17.19
C THR A 570 -3.16 26.52 -16.74
N PHE A 571 -1.86 26.24 -16.83
CA PHE A 571 -0.82 27.19 -16.47
C PHE A 571 -0.87 28.43 -17.37
N GLU A 572 -0.98 28.26 -18.70
CA GLU A 572 -1.11 29.37 -19.65
C GLU A 572 -2.36 30.22 -19.38
N LYS A 573 -3.51 29.59 -19.12
CA LYS A 573 -4.78 30.29 -18.82
C LYS A 573 -4.71 31.10 -17.53
N ASN A 574 -4.00 30.61 -16.52
CA ASN A 574 -3.91 31.28 -15.22
C ASN A 574 -2.91 32.43 -15.19
N GLN A 575 -1.84 32.36 -15.98
CA GLN A 575 -0.72 33.31 -15.94
C GLN A 575 -0.75 34.37 -17.07
N GLY A 576 -1.58 34.18 -18.12
CA GLY A 576 -1.72 35.09 -19.25
C GLY A 576 -0.61 34.96 -20.32
N GLU A 577 -0.71 35.79 -21.38
CA GLU A 577 0.09 35.69 -22.64
C GLU A 577 1.61 35.86 -22.51
N ARG A 578 2.14 36.15 -21.35
CA ARG A 578 3.60 36.42 -21.13
C ARG A 578 4.35 35.28 -20.48
N THR A 579 3.77 34.10 -20.30
CA THR A 579 4.40 32.97 -19.61
C THR A 579 5.17 32.09 -20.57
N GLY A 580 6.48 31.99 -20.33
CA GLY A 580 7.38 31.14 -21.11
C GLY A 580 7.51 29.72 -20.59
N VAL A 581 8.11 28.85 -21.39
CA VAL A 581 8.40 27.44 -21.03
C VAL A 581 9.29 27.35 -19.78
N ALA A 582 10.21 28.29 -19.61
CA ALA A 582 11.08 28.35 -18.42
C ALA A 582 10.26 28.55 -17.12
N ASP A 583 9.23 29.40 -17.17
CA ASP A 583 8.34 29.63 -16.03
C ASP A 583 7.50 28.38 -15.70
N PHE A 584 7.02 27.70 -16.73
CA PHE A 584 6.31 26.42 -16.57
C PHE A 584 7.21 25.36 -15.93
N ILE A 585 8.45 25.18 -16.40
CA ILE A 585 9.40 24.22 -15.79
C ILE A 585 9.68 24.57 -14.34
N ARG A 586 9.88 25.86 -14.03
CA ARG A 586 10.11 26.34 -12.67
C ARG A 586 8.91 26.06 -11.77
N GLU A 587 7.70 26.37 -12.23
CA GLU A 587 6.45 26.09 -11.50
C GLU A 587 6.28 24.62 -11.22
N MET A 588 6.52 23.76 -12.20
CA MET A 588 6.47 22.31 -12.04
C MET A 588 7.52 21.80 -11.04
N ALA A 589 8.71 22.36 -11.03
CA ALA A 589 9.76 22.03 -10.08
C ALA A 589 9.40 22.49 -8.66
N LEU A 590 8.82 23.66 -8.48
CA LEU A 590 8.34 24.16 -7.20
C LEU A 590 7.19 23.30 -6.67
N PHE A 591 6.21 23.00 -7.52
CA PHE A 591 5.10 22.14 -7.16
C PHE A 591 5.58 20.73 -6.73
N TYR A 592 6.56 20.16 -7.42
CA TYR A 592 7.21 18.91 -7.04
C TYR A 592 7.89 19.01 -5.67
N THR A 593 8.59 20.10 -5.39
CA THR A 593 9.28 20.30 -4.11
C THR A 593 8.27 20.45 -2.96
N GLU A 594 7.19 21.20 -3.17
CA GLU A 594 6.10 21.34 -2.19
C GLU A 594 5.37 20.04 -1.92
N THR A 595 5.14 19.22 -2.95
CA THR A 595 4.49 17.91 -2.81
C THR A 595 5.36 16.89 -2.06
N ASN A 596 6.68 17.02 -2.11
CA ASN A 596 7.60 16.10 -1.42
C ASN A 596 7.97 16.52 0.01
N THR A 597 7.72 17.76 0.39
CA THR A 597 7.88 18.20 1.77
C THR A 597 6.61 17.88 2.56
N ASP A 598 6.76 17.23 3.74
CA ASP A 598 5.63 16.94 4.63
C ASP A 598 5.24 18.24 5.38
N THR A 599 4.66 19.18 4.63
CA THR A 599 4.14 20.42 5.17
C THR A 599 2.76 20.21 5.77
N ARG A 600 2.46 20.88 6.87
CA ARG A 600 1.12 20.88 7.46
C ARG A 600 0.10 21.30 6.39
N GLY A 601 -0.88 20.43 6.13
CA GLY A 601 -1.92 20.69 5.12
C GLY A 601 -1.69 19.99 3.77
N THR A 602 -0.62 19.20 3.55
CA THR A 602 -0.46 18.38 2.34
C THR A 602 -1.48 17.24 2.32
N VAL A 603 -2.21 17.05 1.20
CA VAL A 603 -3.15 15.93 1.02
C VAL A 603 -2.37 14.66 0.77
N LYS A 604 -2.66 13.59 1.50
CA LYS A 604 -1.95 12.32 1.39
C LYS A 604 -2.74 11.35 0.52
N LEU A 605 -2.13 10.83 -0.54
CA LEU A 605 -2.71 9.84 -1.43
C LEU A 605 -1.97 8.51 -1.23
N MET A 606 -2.70 7.42 -1.01
CA MET A 606 -2.07 6.10 -0.84
C MET A 606 -3.06 4.96 -1.01
N THR A 607 -2.53 3.77 -1.26
CA THR A 607 -3.34 2.56 -1.18
C THR A 607 -3.76 2.29 0.27
N VAL A 608 -4.86 1.58 0.45
CA VAL A 608 -5.32 1.17 1.78
C VAL A 608 -4.27 0.33 2.51
N HIS A 609 -3.50 -0.51 1.78
CA HIS A 609 -2.40 -1.29 2.37
C HIS A 609 -1.33 -0.39 3.01
N ASN A 610 -0.95 0.69 2.31
CA ASN A 610 0.04 1.65 2.81
C ASN A 610 -0.51 2.54 3.95
N ALA A 611 -1.84 2.61 4.09
CA ALA A 611 -2.50 3.34 5.17
C ALA A 611 -2.55 2.56 6.50
N LYS A 612 -2.23 1.25 6.50
CA LYS A 612 -2.17 0.46 7.73
C LYS A 612 -1.15 1.05 8.71
N GLY A 613 -1.53 1.17 9.97
CA GLY A 613 -0.71 1.85 10.99
C GLY A 613 -0.84 3.38 11.03
N LEU A 614 -1.30 4.01 9.95
CA LEU A 614 -1.52 5.46 9.88
C LEU A 614 -2.92 5.86 10.37
N GLU A 615 -3.13 7.17 10.57
CA GLU A 615 -4.43 7.72 10.98
C GLU A 615 -4.52 9.20 10.58
N PHE A 616 -5.70 9.62 10.13
CA PHE A 616 -5.94 10.95 9.57
C PHE A 616 -7.22 11.55 10.14
N ASP A 617 -7.29 12.89 10.19
CA ASP A 617 -8.50 13.57 10.67
C ASP A 617 -9.68 13.30 9.73
N TYR A 618 -9.44 13.41 8.43
CA TYR A 618 -10.43 13.23 7.36
C TYR A 618 -9.94 12.20 6.35
N VAL A 619 -10.74 11.18 6.11
CA VAL A 619 -10.42 10.11 5.15
C VAL A 619 -11.45 10.11 4.03
N PHE A 620 -10.95 10.13 2.81
CA PHE A 620 -11.71 9.95 1.57
C PHE A 620 -11.38 8.58 1.00
N LEU A 621 -12.28 7.63 1.17
CA LEU A 621 -12.15 6.27 0.64
C LEU A 621 -12.84 6.22 -0.72
N VAL A 622 -12.05 6.15 -1.79
CA VAL A 622 -12.51 6.41 -3.16
C VAL A 622 -12.47 5.17 -4.05
N GLY A 623 -13.25 5.22 -5.14
CA GLY A 623 -13.31 4.14 -6.12
C GLY A 623 -13.97 2.88 -5.59
N LEU A 624 -15.02 3.02 -4.76
CA LEU A 624 -15.77 1.90 -4.20
C LEU A 624 -16.69 1.27 -5.24
N ASN A 625 -16.06 0.66 -6.24
CA ASN A 625 -16.73 0.03 -7.37
C ASN A 625 -16.41 -1.44 -7.44
N GLU A 626 -17.38 -2.26 -7.83
CA GLU A 626 -17.19 -3.67 -8.11
C GLU A 626 -16.08 -3.89 -9.14
N GLY A 627 -15.16 -4.82 -8.86
CA GLY A 627 -13.98 -5.08 -9.67
C GLY A 627 -12.79 -4.12 -9.44
N THR A 628 -13.00 -3.04 -8.62
CA THR A 628 -11.93 -2.17 -8.13
C THR A 628 -11.73 -2.39 -6.64
N PHE A 629 -12.80 -2.26 -5.86
CA PHE A 629 -12.86 -2.57 -4.43
C PHE A 629 -14.22 -3.22 -4.10
N PRO A 630 -14.31 -4.57 -4.00
CA PRO A 630 -13.22 -5.56 -4.06
C PRO A 630 -12.55 -5.64 -5.43
N SER A 631 -11.29 -6.11 -5.42
CA SER A 631 -10.52 -6.31 -6.65
C SER A 631 -11.15 -7.41 -7.53
N ILE A 632 -11.08 -7.25 -8.85
CA ILE A 632 -11.53 -8.28 -9.80
C ILE A 632 -10.76 -9.60 -9.65
N LYS A 633 -9.57 -9.56 -9.04
CA LYS A 633 -8.74 -10.76 -8.79
C LYS A 633 -9.22 -11.57 -7.58
N SER A 634 -10.03 -10.96 -6.72
CA SER A 634 -10.55 -11.60 -5.50
C SER A 634 -11.73 -12.48 -5.86
N SER A 635 -11.46 -13.75 -6.17
CA SER A 635 -12.43 -14.71 -6.71
C SER A 635 -12.96 -15.68 -5.68
N THR A 636 -12.18 -15.97 -4.62
CA THR A 636 -12.58 -16.89 -3.56
C THR A 636 -13.31 -16.16 -2.43
N TYR A 637 -14.01 -16.91 -1.61
CA TYR A 637 -14.65 -16.35 -0.40
C TYR A 637 -13.63 -15.76 0.58
N SER A 638 -12.51 -16.43 0.76
CA SER A 638 -11.40 -15.96 1.60
C SER A 638 -10.81 -14.64 1.10
N ASP A 639 -10.66 -14.46 -0.23
CA ASP A 639 -10.19 -13.20 -0.81
C ASP A 639 -11.20 -12.07 -0.52
N LEU A 640 -12.50 -12.35 -0.61
CA LEU A 640 -13.55 -11.37 -0.32
C LEU A 640 -13.58 -10.98 1.16
N GLU A 641 -13.30 -11.92 2.06
CA GLU A 641 -13.13 -11.61 3.49
C GLU A 641 -11.93 -10.70 3.72
N GLU A 642 -10.80 -10.96 3.05
CA GLU A 642 -9.61 -10.11 3.15
C GLU A 642 -9.88 -8.71 2.58
N GLU A 643 -10.53 -8.59 1.44
CA GLU A 643 -10.96 -7.31 0.87
C GLU A 643 -11.92 -6.54 1.82
N ARG A 644 -12.82 -7.25 2.54
CA ARG A 644 -13.69 -6.63 3.54
C ARG A 644 -12.88 -6.14 4.76
N ARG A 645 -11.88 -6.90 5.21
CA ARG A 645 -10.92 -6.45 6.24
C ARG A 645 -10.14 -5.23 5.75
N LEU A 646 -9.76 -5.21 4.48
CA LEU A 646 -9.08 -4.06 3.90
C LEU A 646 -9.96 -2.80 3.92
N MET A 647 -11.26 -2.92 3.57
CA MET A 647 -12.20 -1.82 3.69
C MET A 647 -12.40 -1.37 5.15
N TYR A 648 -12.50 -2.33 6.09
CA TYR A 648 -12.54 -2.05 7.53
C TYR A 648 -11.30 -1.28 8.00
N VAL A 649 -10.10 -1.70 7.55
CA VAL A 649 -8.85 -0.98 7.83
C VAL A 649 -8.94 0.45 7.31
N ALA A 650 -9.40 0.67 6.06
CA ALA A 650 -9.53 2.00 5.48
C ALA A 650 -10.46 2.90 6.30
N MET A 651 -11.66 2.42 6.64
CA MET A 651 -12.65 3.16 7.41
C MET A 651 -12.10 3.57 8.79
N THR A 652 -11.40 2.65 9.46
CA THR A 652 -10.82 2.88 10.80
C THR A 652 -9.56 3.75 10.79
N ARG A 653 -9.11 4.27 9.63
CA ARG A 653 -8.05 5.30 9.57
C ARG A 653 -8.59 6.69 9.91
N ALA A 654 -9.90 6.92 9.77
CA ALA A 654 -10.53 8.19 10.03
C ALA A 654 -10.68 8.47 11.53
N LYS A 655 -10.30 9.69 11.94
CA LYS A 655 -10.50 10.18 13.32
C LYS A 655 -11.82 10.93 13.45
N LYS A 656 -12.08 11.88 12.57
CA LYS A 656 -13.19 12.84 12.68
C LYS A 656 -14.29 12.55 11.69
N GLN A 657 -13.96 12.38 10.40
CA GLN A 657 -14.95 12.17 9.35
C GLN A 657 -14.44 11.19 8.29
N LEU A 658 -15.36 10.37 7.80
CA LEU A 658 -15.15 9.42 6.71
C LEU A 658 -16.06 9.78 5.54
N PHE A 659 -15.45 9.93 4.36
CA PHE A 659 -16.13 10.07 3.07
C PHE A 659 -15.86 8.82 2.25
N MET A 660 -16.89 8.24 1.68
CA MET A 660 -16.85 7.09 0.80
C MET A 660 -17.42 7.51 -0.55
N THR A 661 -16.78 7.17 -1.66
CA THR A 661 -17.23 7.60 -2.98
C THR A 661 -17.32 6.46 -3.98
N VAL A 662 -18.30 6.56 -4.86
CA VAL A 662 -18.60 5.62 -5.95
C VAL A 662 -18.66 6.40 -7.24
N SER A 663 -17.86 6.03 -8.24
CA SER A 663 -17.99 6.55 -9.59
C SER A 663 -18.85 5.61 -10.43
N GLN A 664 -19.97 6.11 -10.94
CA GLN A 664 -20.78 5.41 -11.95
C GLN A 664 -20.11 5.52 -13.33
N GLY A 665 -20.75 5.06 -14.38
CA GLY A 665 -20.24 5.13 -15.75
C GLY A 665 -19.64 3.80 -16.21
N PHE A 666 -18.92 3.82 -17.35
CA PHE A 666 -18.41 2.61 -17.98
C PHE A 666 -16.96 2.36 -17.59
N SER A 667 -16.63 1.08 -17.36
CA SER A 667 -15.25 0.65 -17.23
C SER A 667 -14.52 0.75 -18.58
N ARG A 668 -13.18 0.65 -18.59
CA ARG A 668 -12.38 0.59 -19.83
C ARG A 668 -12.82 -0.51 -20.81
N ASN A 669 -13.53 -1.53 -20.35
CA ASN A 669 -14.08 -2.63 -21.14
C ASN A 669 -15.57 -2.44 -21.51
N SER A 670 -16.09 -1.21 -21.47
CA SER A 670 -17.49 -0.86 -21.77
C SER A 670 -18.53 -1.54 -20.87
N ALA A 671 -18.13 -2.16 -19.77
CA ALA A 671 -19.06 -2.66 -18.76
C ALA A 671 -19.44 -1.55 -17.77
N ALA A 672 -20.70 -1.48 -17.38
CA ALA A 672 -21.17 -0.54 -16.37
C ALA A 672 -20.44 -0.81 -15.02
N ARG A 673 -19.95 0.26 -14.40
CA ARG A 673 -19.35 0.19 -13.07
C ARG A 673 -20.46 0.17 -12.03
N GLY A 674 -20.69 -0.99 -11.42
CA GLY A 674 -21.56 -1.10 -10.26
C GLY A 674 -20.89 -0.60 -8.98
N PRO A 675 -21.66 -0.16 -7.99
CA PRO A 675 -21.16 0.06 -6.64
C PRO A 675 -20.54 -1.21 -6.05
N SER A 676 -19.58 -1.05 -5.15
CA SER A 676 -19.00 -2.14 -4.40
C SER A 676 -20.07 -2.92 -3.63
N ARG A 677 -20.04 -4.25 -3.69
CA ARG A 677 -20.92 -5.13 -2.90
C ARG A 677 -20.83 -4.89 -1.40
N PHE A 678 -19.72 -4.40 -0.91
CA PHE A 678 -19.52 -4.10 0.51
C PHE A 678 -20.38 -2.95 1.01
N LEU A 679 -20.83 -2.08 0.12
CA LEU A 679 -21.73 -0.99 0.49
C LEU A 679 -23.12 -1.50 0.84
N SER A 680 -23.54 -2.66 0.30
CA SER A 680 -24.80 -3.31 0.71
C SER A 680 -24.73 -3.95 2.11
N ASP A 681 -23.52 -4.15 2.64
CA ASP A 681 -23.34 -4.63 4.01
C ASP A 681 -23.60 -3.53 5.06
N LEU A 682 -23.57 -2.24 4.66
CA LEU A 682 -23.77 -1.09 5.53
C LEU A 682 -25.26 -0.84 5.81
N ARG A 683 -25.57 -0.18 6.91
CA ARG A 683 -26.92 0.21 7.27
C ARG A 683 -27.20 1.65 6.84
N GLN A 684 -28.40 1.89 6.34
CA GLN A 684 -28.81 3.22 5.85
C GLN A 684 -28.85 4.26 6.97
N ASP A 685 -29.18 3.85 8.19
CA ASP A 685 -29.22 4.72 9.36
C ASP A 685 -27.82 5.11 9.89
N GLU A 686 -26.76 4.42 9.47
CA GLU A 686 -25.38 4.68 9.88
C GLU A 686 -24.63 5.64 8.95
N ILE A 687 -25.15 5.92 7.76
CA ILE A 687 -24.50 6.73 6.72
C ILE A 687 -25.36 7.89 6.24
N CYS A 688 -24.71 8.91 5.67
CA CYS A 688 -25.35 10.01 4.96
C CYS A 688 -25.12 9.83 3.46
N VAL A 689 -26.17 9.65 2.67
CA VAL A 689 -26.08 9.40 1.22
C VAL A 689 -26.20 10.72 0.45
N VAL A 690 -25.28 10.94 -0.48
CA VAL A 690 -25.19 12.12 -1.35
C VAL A 690 -25.22 11.68 -2.82
N GLY A 691 -26.04 12.32 -3.64
CA GLY A 691 -26.23 11.95 -5.05
C GLY A 691 -27.28 10.87 -5.26
N LYS A 692 -27.49 10.48 -6.53
CA LYS A 692 -28.44 9.43 -6.89
C LYS A 692 -27.77 8.07 -6.84
N SER A 693 -28.23 7.21 -5.96
CA SER A 693 -27.93 5.78 -5.99
C SER A 693 -28.46 5.15 -7.29
N PRO A 694 -27.74 4.20 -7.93
CA PRO A 694 -28.29 3.43 -9.04
C PRO A 694 -29.62 2.75 -8.67
N GLU A 695 -30.58 2.71 -9.59
CA GLU A 695 -31.94 2.19 -9.34
C GLU A 695 -31.98 0.75 -8.81
N LEU A 696 -30.96 -0.05 -9.13
CA LEU A 696 -30.80 -1.45 -8.69
C LEU A 696 -30.00 -1.59 -7.39
N PHE A 697 -29.41 -0.50 -6.90
CA PHE A 697 -28.61 -0.54 -5.66
C PHE A 697 -29.50 -0.16 -4.48
N ARG A 698 -29.88 -1.16 -3.67
CA ARG A 698 -30.55 -0.94 -2.40
C ARG A 698 -29.58 -1.27 -1.28
N ILE A 699 -29.32 -0.30 -0.42
CA ILE A 699 -28.73 -0.55 0.90
C ILE A 699 -29.84 -1.25 1.69
N HIS A 700 -29.67 -2.53 1.96
CA HIS A 700 -30.71 -3.35 2.58
C HIS A 700 -30.97 -2.89 4.01
N GLU A 701 -32.25 -2.65 4.32
CA GLU A 701 -32.73 -2.69 5.69
C GLU A 701 -32.58 -4.13 6.17
N GLY A 702 -31.56 -4.37 7.01
CA GLY A 702 -31.42 -5.48 7.91
C GLY A 702 -31.96 -6.86 7.51
N VAL A 703 -31.48 -7.46 6.43
CA VAL A 703 -31.62 -8.90 6.23
C VAL A 703 -30.34 -9.59 6.65
N GLU A 704 -30.39 -10.39 7.70
CA GLU A 704 -29.33 -11.32 8.04
C GLU A 704 -29.09 -12.27 6.87
N LEU A 705 -28.02 -12.02 6.11
CA LEU A 705 -27.48 -13.02 5.21
C LEU A 705 -26.66 -13.97 6.08
N SER A 706 -27.29 -15.09 6.48
CA SER A 706 -26.54 -16.23 7.00
C SER A 706 -25.47 -16.63 5.97
N VAL A 707 -24.25 -16.76 6.39
CA VAL A 707 -23.10 -17.16 5.54
C VAL A 707 -23.37 -18.53 4.91
N HIS A 708 -24.22 -19.34 5.55
CA HIS A 708 -24.77 -20.58 5.01
C HIS A 708 -26.30 -20.48 4.92
N ARG A 709 -26.82 -20.63 3.74
CA ARG A 709 -28.27 -20.90 3.60
C ARG A 709 -28.66 -22.29 4.12
N PHE A 710 -27.72 -23.23 4.06
CA PHE A 710 -27.99 -24.64 4.30
C PHE A 710 -26.85 -25.29 5.10
N ALA A 711 -27.23 -26.19 6.00
CA ALA A 711 -26.30 -26.97 6.83
C ALA A 711 -26.11 -28.40 6.28
N LEU A 712 -25.07 -29.06 6.77
CA LEU A 712 -24.85 -30.48 6.50
C LEU A 712 -26.10 -31.30 6.87
N GLY A 713 -26.61 -32.11 5.92
CA GLY A 713 -27.83 -32.91 6.08
C GLY A 713 -29.13 -32.19 5.69
N ASP A 714 -29.08 -30.90 5.37
CA ASP A 714 -30.28 -30.20 4.87
C ASP A 714 -30.75 -30.77 3.54
N ARG A 715 -32.07 -30.93 3.41
CA ARG A 715 -32.69 -31.25 2.11
C ARG A 715 -32.94 -29.99 1.31
N VAL A 716 -32.50 -30.02 0.08
CA VAL A 716 -32.55 -28.86 -0.83
C VAL A 716 -33.12 -29.26 -2.17
N PHE A 717 -33.72 -28.29 -2.87
CA PHE A 717 -34.23 -28.45 -4.23
C PHE A 717 -33.46 -27.53 -5.18
N HIS A 718 -33.07 -28.05 -6.33
CA HIS A 718 -32.47 -27.29 -7.41
C HIS A 718 -33.34 -27.44 -8.66
N GLU A 719 -33.67 -26.37 -9.35
CA GLU A 719 -34.60 -26.32 -10.47
C GLU A 719 -34.25 -27.33 -11.59
N VAL A 720 -32.95 -27.55 -11.83
CA VAL A 720 -32.46 -28.48 -12.89
C VAL A 720 -32.18 -29.88 -12.37
N PHE A 721 -31.67 -30.03 -11.12
CA PHE A 721 -31.21 -31.29 -10.58
C PHE A 721 -32.23 -31.97 -9.65
N GLY A 722 -33.32 -31.26 -9.32
CA GLY A 722 -34.36 -31.79 -8.41
C GLY A 722 -33.97 -31.78 -6.94
N PRO A 723 -34.65 -32.62 -6.10
CA PRO A 723 -34.35 -32.71 -4.69
C PRO A 723 -33.02 -33.43 -4.42
N GLY A 724 -32.37 -33.03 -3.33
CA GLY A 724 -31.07 -33.58 -2.90
C GLY A 724 -30.78 -33.28 -1.42
N VAL A 725 -29.65 -33.79 -0.91
CA VAL A 725 -29.18 -33.62 0.43
C VAL A 725 -27.76 -33.03 0.40
N ILE A 726 -27.49 -32.04 1.26
CA ILE A 726 -26.14 -31.48 1.43
C ILE A 726 -25.30 -32.49 2.21
N GLU A 727 -24.28 -33.04 1.60
CA GLU A 727 -23.37 -34.01 2.19
C GLU A 727 -22.10 -33.37 2.76
N GLN A 728 -21.71 -32.22 2.23
CA GLN A 728 -20.55 -31.46 2.74
C GLN A 728 -20.77 -29.98 2.51
N VAL A 729 -20.32 -29.17 3.44
CA VAL A 729 -20.22 -27.72 3.34
C VAL A 729 -18.75 -27.37 3.41
N ASP A 730 -18.19 -26.87 2.33
CA ASP A 730 -16.82 -26.38 2.28
C ASP A 730 -16.84 -24.88 2.45
N GLU A 731 -16.57 -24.43 3.68
CA GLU A 731 -16.54 -23.02 4.03
C GLU A 731 -15.33 -22.30 3.39
N ALA A 732 -14.24 -23.02 3.13
CA ALA A 732 -13.02 -22.42 2.60
C ALA A 732 -13.17 -22.09 1.11
N GLU A 733 -13.83 -22.98 0.35
CA GLU A 733 -14.06 -22.80 -1.08
C GLU A 733 -15.42 -22.14 -1.38
N GLY A 734 -16.32 -22.02 -0.40
CA GLY A 734 -17.66 -21.44 -0.55
C GLY A 734 -18.60 -22.34 -1.34
N GLU A 735 -18.54 -23.65 -1.09
CA GLU A 735 -19.24 -24.67 -1.90
C GLU A 735 -20.01 -25.67 -1.05
N TYR A 736 -21.12 -26.17 -1.63
CA TYR A 736 -21.88 -27.31 -1.13
C TYR A 736 -21.57 -28.54 -1.98
N SER A 737 -21.29 -29.68 -1.37
CA SER A 737 -21.39 -30.97 -2.03
C SER A 737 -22.81 -31.54 -1.84
N VAL A 738 -23.58 -31.58 -2.91
CA VAL A 738 -25.00 -31.99 -2.89
C VAL A 738 -25.19 -33.30 -3.60
N ARG A 739 -25.80 -34.30 -2.91
CA ARG A 739 -26.25 -35.53 -3.53
C ARG A 739 -27.71 -35.37 -3.93
N PHE A 740 -27.96 -35.24 -5.20
CA PHE A 740 -29.33 -35.17 -5.74
C PHE A 740 -29.93 -36.60 -5.91
N ASP A 741 -31.20 -36.74 -5.57
CA ASP A 741 -31.92 -38.02 -5.62
C ASP A 741 -31.95 -38.61 -7.06
N SER A 742 -31.91 -37.73 -8.06
CA SER A 742 -31.94 -38.07 -9.48
C SER A 742 -30.59 -38.34 -10.13
N LEU A 743 -29.48 -38.07 -9.41
CA LEU A 743 -28.13 -38.19 -10.00
C LEU A 743 -27.26 -39.19 -9.23
N PRO A 744 -26.47 -40.02 -9.96
CA PRO A 744 -25.58 -40.99 -9.33
C PRO A 744 -24.32 -40.35 -8.71
N GLN A 745 -23.99 -39.10 -9.07
CA GLN A 745 -22.78 -38.40 -8.64
C GLN A 745 -23.14 -37.16 -7.79
N ILE A 746 -22.31 -36.91 -6.78
CA ILE A 746 -22.38 -35.69 -5.99
C ILE A 746 -22.02 -34.49 -6.88
N ARG A 747 -22.73 -33.38 -6.73
CA ARG A 747 -22.45 -32.12 -7.42
C ARG A 747 -21.89 -31.11 -6.44
N THR A 748 -20.80 -30.49 -6.79
CA THR A 748 -20.26 -29.34 -6.07
C THR A 748 -20.92 -28.08 -6.61
N LEU A 749 -21.59 -27.34 -5.76
CA LEU A 749 -22.34 -26.14 -6.08
C LEU A 749 -21.86 -24.99 -5.20
N SER A 750 -21.63 -23.84 -5.78
CA SER A 750 -21.31 -22.61 -5.04
C SER A 750 -22.41 -22.27 -4.03
N PHE A 751 -22.09 -21.60 -2.93
CA PHE A 751 -23.07 -21.05 -1.95
C PHE A 751 -24.13 -20.14 -2.60
N LYS A 752 -23.86 -19.64 -3.81
CA LYS A 752 -24.77 -18.82 -4.60
C LYS A 752 -25.72 -19.66 -5.50
N ALA A 753 -25.60 -20.97 -5.50
CA ALA A 753 -26.49 -21.80 -6.30
C ALA A 753 -27.96 -21.58 -5.91
N PRO A 754 -28.88 -21.58 -6.88
CA PRO A 754 -30.30 -21.41 -6.62
C PRO A 754 -30.90 -22.66 -5.97
N LEU A 755 -30.58 -22.87 -4.71
CA LEU A 755 -31.09 -23.93 -3.88
C LEU A 755 -32.23 -23.42 -2.97
N GLU A 756 -33.26 -24.21 -2.83
CA GLU A 756 -34.36 -23.97 -1.91
C GLU A 756 -34.40 -25.09 -0.85
N LYS A 757 -34.67 -24.76 0.41
CA LYS A 757 -34.84 -25.75 1.47
C LYS A 757 -36.19 -26.42 1.37
N ILE A 758 -36.25 -27.75 1.39
CA ILE A 758 -37.47 -28.58 1.32
C ILE A 758 -37.64 -29.48 2.55
#